data_d926da509631b50fff949c0de64b4b19
#
_entry.id   d926da509631b50fff949c0de64b4b19
#
_cell.length_a   1.000
_cell.length_b   1.000
_cell.length_c   1.000
_cell.angle_alpha   90.00
_cell.angle_beta   90.00
_cell.angle_gamma   90.00
#
_symmetry.space_group_name_H-M   'P 1'
#
loop_
_entity.id
_entity.type
_entity.pdbx_description
1 polymer ?
#
loop_
_entity_poly.entity_id
_entity_poly.type
_entity_poly.pdbx_seq_one_letter_code
_entity_poly.pdbx_strand_id
1 'polypeptide(L)'
;MARPTKEQRLAAIHQEALAEFDNIQSALRDERLQCLQDRRFYSIAGAQWEGPLGEQFENKPKFEVNKIHLAVIRIINEYRNNRITVDFVSKEGKEYDKLADTCDGLYRADEQDSGAEEAYDNAFEEGVAGGFGAWRLRTVYENEEDEEDEKQRIRIEPIFDADSSVFFDLNAKRQDKADAKRCFVITSMTRQAYKDEWGDDPASWPKEVHQYEFDWLTPDVVFVAEYYRVEETRETVYVWETLNGDEERYKDADFEADETLEERLLAVGSREVRQKNIKRRRVRKYILSGAKILEDCGYIAGKCIPIVPMYGKRWFVDNVERCMGHVRLAKDAQRLKNMQLSKLGEISALSSVEKPILTPEQVAGHQMMWADDNIKNFPYLLVNPITDANGNQAISGPIGYTKPPQIPQALAALLQITEQDMQDLLGNQQAGEELQPNISGKAVELVQNKLDMQTFIYMSNMSKAIKRSGEIWLSMARDVLVEEGRKMKSIGPQNEMQSVELAKPVVNEKGEIETENDLSEAEFDVNVDVGPSSSSKRAATVRALTGMASLTDDAETKQVLGAMAMMNMEGEGITEVRDYFRKKLLRMGVVKPTEEEQQTMADEKANQQPDPNTQYLQAAADEASANATQARAKTILTVAQADETKAKTMKTLADVDSAEQRQAMEVIEKFGGLGQVQPQGAETVSQNGIPL
;
A
#
# COMPACT_ATOMS: atom_id res chain seq x y z
N MET A 1 3.04 30.15 43.52
CA MET A 1 3.81 28.88 43.52
C MET A 1 4.98 29.04 42.56
N ALA A 2 6.20 28.67 42.92
CA ALA A 2 7.35 28.75 42.00
C ALA A 2 7.10 27.80 40.82
N ARG A 3 7.39 28.24 39.57
CA ARG A 3 7.30 27.36 38.40
C ARG A 3 8.26 26.17 38.60
N PRO A 4 7.80 24.92 38.38
CA PRO A 4 8.66 23.75 38.55
C PRO A 4 9.86 23.83 37.60
N THR A 5 11.04 23.39 38.08
CA THR A 5 12.25 23.33 37.24
C THR A 5 12.06 22.32 36.08
N LYS A 6 12.91 22.41 35.07
CA LYS A 6 12.87 21.45 33.93
C LYS A 6 13.01 20.00 34.42
N GLU A 7 13.91 19.75 35.35
CA GLU A 7 14.11 18.42 35.93
C GLU A 7 12.90 17.92 36.72
N GLN A 8 12.24 18.77 37.50
CA GLN A 8 11.02 18.40 38.22
C GLN A 8 9.86 18.05 37.25
N ARG A 9 9.76 18.76 36.13
CA ARG A 9 8.76 18.45 35.09
C ARG A 9 9.06 17.10 34.42
N LEU A 10 10.30 16.85 34.06
CA LEU A 10 10.71 15.59 33.45
C LEU A 10 10.49 14.41 34.41
N ALA A 11 10.82 14.56 35.69
CA ALA A 11 10.56 13.54 36.71
C ALA A 11 9.05 13.24 36.87
N ALA A 12 8.21 14.27 36.87
CA ALA A 12 6.76 14.08 36.92
C ALA A 12 6.22 13.35 35.68
N ILE A 13 6.70 13.72 34.47
CA ILE A 13 6.33 13.05 33.21
C ILE A 13 6.80 11.58 33.23
N HIS A 14 8.00 11.31 33.74
CA HIS A 14 8.54 9.97 33.85
C HIS A 14 7.66 9.08 34.75
N GLN A 15 7.29 9.55 35.93
CA GLN A 15 6.40 8.81 36.85
C GLN A 15 5.02 8.56 36.22
N GLU A 16 4.45 9.58 35.57
CA GLU A 16 3.19 9.42 34.85
C GLU A 16 3.30 8.35 33.75
N ALA A 17 4.38 8.39 32.95
CA ALA A 17 4.61 7.47 31.85
C ALA A 17 4.78 6.02 32.34
N LEU A 18 5.58 5.80 33.40
CA LEU A 18 5.78 4.45 33.94
C LEU A 18 4.51 3.87 34.55
N ALA A 19 3.74 4.66 35.32
CA ALA A 19 2.49 4.22 35.90
C ALA A 19 1.44 3.87 34.80
N GLU A 20 1.41 4.64 33.72
CA GLU A 20 0.52 4.38 32.61
C GLU A 20 0.94 3.14 31.81
N PHE A 21 2.25 2.99 31.56
CA PHE A 21 2.79 1.81 30.90
C PHE A 21 2.46 0.54 31.66
N ASP A 22 2.63 0.55 32.98
CA ASP A 22 2.30 -0.58 33.84
C ASP A 22 0.82 -0.97 33.76
N ASN A 23 -0.08 0.01 33.74
CA ASN A 23 -1.52 -0.22 33.55
C ASN A 23 -1.82 -0.81 32.16
N ILE A 24 -1.18 -0.34 31.10
CA ILE A 24 -1.39 -0.84 29.74
C ILE A 24 -0.84 -2.26 29.61
N GLN A 25 0.34 -2.48 30.13
CA GLN A 25 1.02 -3.77 30.07
C GLN A 25 0.24 -4.83 30.85
N SER A 26 -0.23 -4.53 32.10
CA SER A 26 -1.06 -5.42 32.89
C SER A 26 -2.36 -5.81 32.15
N ALA A 27 -3.03 -4.82 31.52
CA ALA A 27 -4.29 -5.06 30.84
C ALA A 27 -4.14 -5.90 29.57
N LEU A 28 -3.02 -5.79 28.85
CA LEU A 28 -2.77 -6.47 27.59
C LEU A 28 -1.88 -7.72 27.72
N ARG A 29 -1.30 -7.96 28.90
CA ARG A 29 -0.30 -9.00 29.14
C ARG A 29 -0.71 -10.38 28.60
N ASP A 30 -1.88 -10.84 29.02
CA ASP A 30 -2.34 -12.19 28.66
C ASP A 30 -2.53 -12.34 27.16
N GLU A 31 -3.08 -11.31 26.51
CA GLU A 31 -3.31 -11.33 25.08
C GLU A 31 -2.00 -11.31 24.29
N ARG A 32 -1.05 -10.47 24.74
CA ARG A 32 0.26 -10.35 24.10
C ARG A 32 1.11 -11.61 24.25
N LEU A 33 1.04 -12.25 25.44
CA LEU A 33 1.67 -13.55 25.65
C LEU A 33 1.10 -14.64 24.74
N GLN A 34 -0.23 -14.62 24.51
CA GLN A 34 -0.84 -15.54 23.58
C GLN A 34 -0.39 -15.29 22.14
N CYS A 35 -0.27 -14.04 21.71
CA CYS A 35 0.25 -13.70 20.40
C CYS A 35 1.69 -14.22 20.20
N LEU A 36 2.57 -14.01 21.18
CA LEU A 36 3.93 -14.53 21.17
C LEU A 36 3.96 -16.07 21.12
N GLN A 37 3.13 -16.73 21.94
CA GLN A 37 3.02 -18.20 21.93
C GLN A 37 2.49 -18.73 20.59
N ASP A 38 1.60 -17.99 19.92
CA ASP A 38 1.09 -18.36 18.60
C ASP A 38 2.19 -18.29 17.54
N ARG A 39 3.02 -17.24 17.56
CA ARG A 39 4.17 -17.10 16.66
C ARG A 39 5.21 -18.20 16.90
N ARG A 40 5.56 -18.46 18.16
CA ARG A 40 6.47 -19.54 18.53
C ARG A 40 5.97 -20.90 18.06
N PHE A 41 4.66 -21.15 18.21
CA PHE A 41 4.04 -22.44 17.89
C PHE A 41 4.21 -22.83 16.40
N TYR A 42 4.15 -21.87 15.48
CA TYR A 42 4.26 -22.18 14.05
C TYR A 42 5.68 -22.08 13.52
N SER A 43 6.56 -21.29 14.16
CA SER A 43 7.89 -20.96 13.61
C SER A 43 9.03 -21.77 14.25
N ILE A 44 8.91 -22.12 15.54
CA ILE A 44 9.99 -22.81 16.27
C ILE A 44 9.73 -24.32 16.32
N ALA A 45 10.70 -25.08 15.83
CA ALA A 45 10.66 -26.55 15.91
C ALA A 45 10.62 -27.01 17.37
N GLY A 46 9.74 -27.95 17.68
CA GLY A 46 9.52 -28.46 19.03
C GLY A 46 8.55 -27.68 19.88
N ALA A 47 8.22 -26.44 19.53
CA ALA A 47 7.29 -25.61 20.31
C ALA A 47 5.86 -26.18 20.35
N GLN A 48 5.49 -27.01 19.38
CA GLN A 48 4.18 -27.67 19.36
C GLN A 48 4.02 -28.71 20.50
N TRP A 49 5.15 -29.17 21.05
CA TRP A 49 5.20 -30.12 22.16
C TRP A 49 5.42 -29.46 23.51
N GLU A 50 5.44 -28.14 23.59
CA GLU A 50 5.50 -27.40 24.86
C GLU A 50 4.21 -27.58 25.66
N GLY A 51 4.36 -27.77 27.00
CA GLY A 51 3.26 -27.91 27.95
C GLY A 51 2.95 -29.37 28.34
N PRO A 52 1.81 -29.63 29.06
CA PRO A 52 1.54 -30.91 29.68
C PRO A 52 1.46 -32.14 28.74
N LEU A 53 1.08 -31.90 27.47
CA LEU A 53 1.08 -32.93 26.46
C LEU A 53 2.49 -33.35 26.07
N GLY A 54 3.43 -32.43 26.01
CA GLY A 54 4.84 -32.71 25.71
C GLY A 54 5.54 -33.51 26.82
N GLU A 55 5.18 -33.28 28.07
CA GLU A 55 5.69 -34.00 29.23
C GLU A 55 5.31 -35.49 29.17
N GLN A 56 4.05 -35.79 28.75
CA GLN A 56 3.61 -37.15 28.58
C GLN A 56 4.37 -37.95 27.50
N PHE A 57 5.00 -37.25 26.57
CA PHE A 57 5.80 -37.82 25.48
C PHE A 57 7.30 -37.62 25.66
N GLU A 58 7.79 -37.31 26.87
CA GLU A 58 9.20 -37.02 27.12
C GLU A 58 10.14 -38.16 26.67
N ASN A 59 9.74 -39.42 26.93
CA ASN A 59 10.50 -40.59 26.56
C ASN A 59 9.93 -41.36 25.35
N LYS A 60 9.13 -40.69 24.53
CA LYS A 60 8.48 -41.29 23.35
C LYS A 60 8.85 -40.48 22.08
N PRO A 61 8.75 -41.11 20.90
CA PRO A 61 8.97 -40.36 19.66
C PRO A 61 8.00 -39.20 19.53
N LYS A 62 8.54 -38.01 19.29
CA LYS A 62 7.79 -36.77 19.07
C LYS A 62 7.86 -36.41 17.60
N PHE A 63 6.82 -36.73 16.83
CA PHE A 63 6.71 -36.31 15.42
C PHE A 63 5.98 -34.98 15.35
N GLU A 64 6.53 -34.07 14.55
CA GLU A 64 5.96 -32.75 14.29
C GLU A 64 5.71 -32.58 12.79
N VAL A 65 4.46 -32.51 12.38
CA VAL A 65 4.05 -32.25 11.00
C VAL A 65 3.29 -30.94 10.98
N ASN A 66 4.01 -29.85 10.78
CA ASN A 66 3.49 -28.49 10.90
C ASN A 66 2.69 -28.08 9.66
N LYS A 67 1.37 -28.30 9.68
CA LYS A 67 0.46 -27.85 8.61
C LYS A 67 0.08 -26.38 8.73
N ILE A 68 0.13 -25.83 9.94
CA ILE A 68 -0.17 -24.42 10.18
C ILE A 68 0.83 -23.53 9.44
N HIS A 69 2.10 -23.92 9.44
CA HIS A 69 3.16 -23.19 8.72
C HIS A 69 2.82 -22.99 7.24
N LEU A 70 2.33 -24.04 6.56
CA LEU A 70 1.91 -23.95 5.16
C LEU A 70 0.76 -22.98 4.94
N ALA A 71 -0.22 -22.97 5.86
CA ALA A 71 -1.36 -22.07 5.77
C ALA A 71 -0.93 -20.59 5.97
N VAL A 72 -0.08 -20.32 6.95
CA VAL A 72 0.44 -18.98 7.24
C VAL A 72 1.27 -18.46 6.05
N ILE A 73 2.22 -19.26 5.53
CA ILE A 73 3.05 -18.88 4.36
C ILE A 73 2.18 -18.60 3.13
N ARG A 74 1.11 -19.36 2.94
CA ARG A 74 0.19 -19.11 1.81
C ARG A 74 -0.43 -17.72 1.90
N ILE A 75 -0.93 -17.31 3.07
CA ILE A 75 -1.51 -15.98 3.29
C ILE A 75 -0.46 -14.90 3.07
N ILE A 76 0.77 -15.10 3.55
CA ILE A 76 1.89 -14.18 3.35
C ILE A 76 2.23 -14.04 1.87
N ASN A 77 2.32 -15.15 1.14
CA ASN A 77 2.61 -15.14 -0.29
C ASN A 77 1.49 -14.48 -1.11
N GLU A 78 0.23 -14.65 -0.71
CA GLU A 78 -0.89 -13.96 -1.33
C GLU A 78 -0.77 -12.43 -1.20
N TYR A 79 -0.38 -11.94 -0.01
CA TYR A 79 -0.10 -10.52 0.20
C TYR A 79 1.10 -10.05 -0.64
N ARG A 80 2.20 -10.82 -0.66
CA ARG A 80 3.39 -10.48 -1.46
C ARG A 80 3.10 -10.39 -2.96
N ASN A 81 2.19 -11.23 -3.45
CA ASN A 81 1.76 -11.20 -4.84
C ASN A 81 0.78 -10.04 -5.14
N ASN A 82 -0.01 -9.63 -4.16
CA ASN A 82 -1.01 -8.58 -4.27
C ASN A 82 -0.63 -7.41 -3.37
N ARG A 83 0.42 -6.66 -3.76
CA ARG A 83 0.87 -5.48 -3.00
C ARG A 83 -0.20 -4.41 -2.95
N ILE A 84 -0.26 -3.74 -1.83
CA ILE A 84 -1.19 -2.65 -1.58
C ILE A 84 -0.44 -1.34 -1.82
N THR A 85 -0.99 -0.48 -2.66
CA THR A 85 -0.42 0.83 -2.98
C THR A 85 -1.26 1.94 -2.38
N VAL A 86 -0.60 3.02 -2.00
CA VAL A 86 -1.24 4.25 -1.52
C VAL A 86 -1.41 5.19 -2.71
N ASP A 87 -2.60 5.78 -2.83
CA ASP A 87 -2.91 6.83 -3.80
C ASP A 87 -3.50 8.02 -3.05
N PHE A 88 -2.93 9.21 -3.25
CA PHE A 88 -3.44 10.46 -2.69
C PHE A 88 -4.44 11.08 -3.65
N VAL A 89 -5.56 11.56 -3.10
CA VAL A 89 -6.64 12.19 -3.88
C VAL A 89 -6.94 13.55 -3.30
N SER A 90 -6.97 14.58 -4.16
CA SER A 90 -7.31 15.92 -3.73
C SER A 90 -8.77 16.03 -3.26
N LYS A 91 -9.02 16.71 -2.14
CA LYS A 91 -10.37 17.04 -1.64
C LYS A 91 -10.96 18.25 -2.34
N GLU A 92 -10.14 19.14 -2.89
CA GLU A 92 -10.53 20.47 -3.35
C GLU A 92 -10.77 20.55 -4.86
N GLY A 93 -10.60 19.45 -5.60
CA GLY A 93 -10.95 19.37 -7.02
C GLY A 93 -9.77 19.08 -7.95
N LYS A 94 -10.03 19.12 -9.25
CA LYS A 94 -9.07 18.68 -10.28
C LYS A 94 -7.83 19.55 -10.45
N GLU A 95 -7.82 20.76 -9.89
CA GLU A 95 -6.66 21.66 -9.98
C GLU A 95 -5.44 21.07 -9.26
N TYR A 96 -5.67 20.29 -8.20
CA TYR A 96 -4.62 19.67 -7.39
C TYR A 96 -4.34 18.20 -7.73
N ASP A 97 -4.88 17.67 -8.84
CA ASP A 97 -4.62 16.28 -9.26
C ASP A 97 -3.11 16.07 -9.56
N LYS A 98 -2.44 17.05 -10.18
CA LYS A 98 -0.99 16.98 -10.42
C LYS A 98 -0.18 16.94 -9.12
N LEU A 99 -0.61 17.69 -8.11
CA LEU A 99 0.04 17.70 -6.80
C LEU A 99 -0.20 16.37 -6.07
N ALA A 100 -1.37 15.75 -6.23
CA ALA A 100 -1.65 14.40 -5.73
C ALA A 100 -0.74 13.35 -6.38
N ASP A 101 -0.58 13.39 -7.71
CA ASP A 101 0.37 12.52 -8.44
C ASP A 101 1.81 12.72 -7.97
N THR A 102 2.17 13.96 -7.62
CA THR A 102 3.49 14.27 -7.04
C THR A 102 3.66 13.65 -5.66
N CYS A 103 2.64 13.74 -4.79
CA CYS A 103 2.64 13.09 -3.47
C CYS A 103 2.78 11.57 -3.59
N ASP A 104 2.07 10.95 -4.54
CA ASP A 104 2.17 9.52 -4.83
C ASP A 104 3.61 9.14 -5.21
N GLY A 105 4.23 9.94 -6.07
CA GLY A 105 5.58 9.70 -6.53
C GLY A 105 6.62 9.86 -5.42
N LEU A 106 6.45 10.83 -4.53
CA LEU A 106 7.32 11.05 -3.36
C LEU A 106 7.17 9.91 -2.34
N TYR A 107 5.93 9.50 -2.05
CA TYR A 107 5.68 8.40 -1.14
C TYR A 107 6.30 7.09 -1.62
N ARG A 108 6.15 6.76 -2.92
CA ARG A 108 6.80 5.59 -3.52
C ARG A 108 8.32 5.66 -3.48
N ALA A 109 8.89 6.87 -3.63
CA ALA A 109 10.33 7.06 -3.51
C ALA A 109 10.82 6.81 -2.08
N ASP A 110 10.11 7.32 -1.07
CA ASP A 110 10.43 7.10 0.34
C ASP A 110 10.24 5.63 0.74
N GLU A 111 9.21 4.94 0.21
CA GLU A 111 9.04 3.49 0.38
C GLU A 111 10.22 2.70 -0.18
N GLN A 112 10.66 3.03 -1.40
CA GLN A 112 11.78 2.35 -2.04
C GLN A 112 13.10 2.62 -1.30
N ASP A 113 13.37 3.87 -0.95
CA ASP A 113 14.64 4.28 -0.32
C ASP A 113 14.76 3.78 1.13
N SER A 114 13.64 3.55 1.82
CA SER A 114 13.59 2.95 3.17
C SER A 114 13.56 1.43 3.18
N GLY A 115 13.34 0.78 2.05
CA GLY A 115 13.08 -0.65 2.03
C GLY A 115 11.80 -1.04 2.77
N ALA A 116 10.74 -0.23 2.64
CA ALA A 116 9.49 -0.37 3.39
C ALA A 116 8.82 -1.74 3.24
N GLU A 117 9.16 -2.48 2.18
CA GLU A 117 8.67 -3.86 1.98
C GLU A 117 9.01 -4.78 3.16
N GLU A 118 10.20 -4.64 3.75
CA GLU A 118 10.58 -5.43 4.94
C GLU A 118 9.70 -5.10 6.13
N ALA A 119 9.41 -3.81 6.35
CA ALA A 119 8.55 -3.36 7.45
C ALA A 119 7.11 -3.88 7.30
N TYR A 120 6.58 -3.82 6.08
CA TYR A 120 5.24 -4.31 5.79
C TYR A 120 5.13 -5.84 5.88
N ASP A 121 6.11 -6.55 5.32
CA ASP A 121 6.16 -8.01 5.34
C ASP A 121 6.26 -8.54 6.76
N ASN A 122 7.15 -7.95 7.58
CA ASN A 122 7.30 -8.34 8.99
C ASN A 122 6.01 -8.10 9.77
N ALA A 123 5.41 -6.90 9.67
CA ALA A 123 4.18 -6.59 10.39
C ALA A 123 3.00 -7.45 9.94
N PHE A 124 2.93 -7.78 8.64
CA PHE A 124 1.89 -8.66 8.12
C PHE A 124 2.06 -10.09 8.62
N GLU A 125 3.30 -10.63 8.61
CA GLU A 125 3.60 -11.96 9.14
C GLU A 125 3.25 -12.06 10.63
N GLU A 126 3.67 -11.09 11.45
CA GLU A 126 3.33 -11.05 12.88
C GLU A 126 1.81 -10.95 13.10
N GLY A 127 1.13 -10.12 12.32
CA GLY A 127 -0.32 -9.96 12.38
C GLY A 127 -1.08 -11.22 11.97
N VAL A 128 -0.64 -11.92 10.93
CA VAL A 128 -1.26 -13.18 10.48
C VAL A 128 -0.98 -14.31 11.45
N ALA A 129 0.23 -14.44 11.96
CA ALA A 129 0.61 -15.51 12.86
C ALA A 129 0.13 -15.29 14.28
N GLY A 130 0.54 -14.19 14.90
CA GLY A 130 0.23 -13.86 16.31
C GLY A 130 -1.06 -13.07 16.51
N GLY A 131 -1.37 -12.20 15.56
CA GLY A 131 -2.54 -11.30 15.60
C GLY A 131 -2.21 -9.83 15.72
N PHE A 132 -0.96 -9.45 15.94
CA PHE A 132 -0.52 -8.07 16.06
C PHE A 132 0.89 -7.90 15.49
N GLY A 133 1.06 -6.91 14.63
CA GLY A 133 2.31 -6.45 14.07
C GLY A 133 2.31 -4.92 14.02
N ALA A 134 3.46 -4.29 13.79
CA ALA A 134 3.56 -2.84 13.65
C ALA A 134 4.80 -2.43 12.88
N TRP A 135 4.77 -1.21 12.33
CA TRP A 135 5.93 -0.51 11.80
C TRP A 135 5.89 0.96 12.21
N ARG A 136 6.98 1.67 11.95
CA ARG A 136 7.08 3.08 12.29
C ARG A 136 7.52 3.92 11.11
N LEU A 137 7.11 5.20 11.13
CA LEU A 137 7.66 6.23 10.28
C LEU A 137 8.60 7.11 11.11
N ARG A 138 9.75 7.45 10.56
CA ARG A 138 10.77 8.24 11.25
C ARG A 138 11.37 9.25 10.28
N THR A 139 11.69 10.44 10.80
CA THR A 139 12.49 11.43 10.08
C THR A 139 13.97 11.16 10.32
N VAL A 140 14.76 11.18 9.27
CA VAL A 140 16.22 10.97 9.28
C VAL A 140 16.85 12.03 8.39
N TYR A 141 18.00 12.54 8.76
CA TYR A 141 18.77 13.45 7.91
C TYR A 141 19.20 12.74 6.60
N GLU A 142 19.18 13.47 5.48
CA GLU A 142 19.62 12.91 4.19
C GLU A 142 21.11 12.60 4.21
N ASN A 143 21.88 13.47 4.83
CA ASN A 143 23.32 13.33 4.98
C ASN A 143 23.70 13.58 6.45
N GLU A 144 23.94 12.51 7.22
CA GLU A 144 24.32 12.59 8.63
C GLU A 144 25.76 13.11 8.82
N GLU A 145 26.58 13.08 7.75
CA GLU A 145 27.98 13.49 7.80
C GLU A 145 28.19 14.99 7.44
N ASP A 146 27.18 15.65 6.87
CA ASP A 146 27.24 17.04 6.45
C ASP A 146 26.64 17.95 7.52
N GLU A 147 27.47 18.78 8.16
CA GLU A 147 27.05 19.72 9.20
C GLU A 147 26.17 20.88 8.66
N GLU A 148 26.19 21.14 7.36
CA GLU A 148 25.44 22.22 6.73
C GLU A 148 24.09 21.77 6.13
N ASP A 149 23.89 20.46 5.91
CA ASP A 149 22.65 19.93 5.31
C ASP A 149 21.65 19.48 6.40
N GLU A 150 20.68 20.33 6.69
CA GLU A 150 19.61 20.07 7.66
C GLU A 150 18.41 19.31 7.03
N LYS A 151 18.51 18.91 5.75
CA LYS A 151 17.41 18.24 5.07
C LYS A 151 17.10 16.87 5.64
N GLN A 152 15.84 16.66 5.91
CA GLN A 152 15.34 15.41 6.47
C GLN A 152 14.47 14.67 5.45
N ARG A 153 14.48 13.35 5.53
CA ARG A 153 13.60 12.43 4.79
C ARG A 153 12.76 11.61 5.74
N ILE A 154 11.65 11.09 5.23
CA ILE A 154 10.78 10.18 5.98
C ILE A 154 11.17 8.76 5.61
N ARG A 155 11.46 7.93 6.63
CA ARG A 155 11.75 6.51 6.46
C ARG A 155 10.68 5.66 7.13
N ILE A 156 10.37 4.54 6.49
CA ILE A 156 9.46 3.51 7.00
C ILE A 156 10.33 2.36 7.50
N GLU A 157 10.29 2.10 8.80
CA GLU A 157 11.16 1.12 9.46
C GLU A 157 10.34 0.02 10.12
N PRO A 158 10.82 -1.25 10.11
CA PRO A 158 10.17 -2.34 10.81
C PRO A 158 10.26 -2.16 12.33
N ILE A 159 9.26 -2.68 13.03
CA ILE A 159 9.32 -2.94 14.47
C ILE A 159 9.19 -4.44 14.63
N PHE A 160 10.27 -5.07 15.05
CA PHE A 160 10.28 -6.52 15.29
C PHE A 160 9.66 -6.83 16.66
N ASP A 161 9.02 -7.99 16.75
CA ASP A 161 8.32 -8.43 17.94
C ASP A 161 7.33 -7.39 18.48
N ALA A 162 6.48 -6.85 17.57
CA ALA A 162 5.57 -5.77 17.89
C ALA A 162 4.59 -6.14 19.02
N ASP A 163 4.25 -7.41 19.18
CA ASP A 163 3.42 -7.92 20.28
C ASP A 163 4.03 -7.71 21.66
N SER A 164 5.36 -7.67 21.79
CA SER A 164 6.08 -7.39 23.02
C SER A 164 6.66 -5.98 23.11
N SER A 165 6.72 -5.26 21.97
CA SER A 165 7.39 -3.97 21.89
C SER A 165 6.42 -2.78 21.83
N VAL A 166 5.23 -2.90 21.21
CA VAL A 166 4.34 -1.76 20.93
C VAL A 166 3.10 -1.77 21.81
N PHE A 167 2.92 -0.69 22.57
CA PHE A 167 1.81 -0.52 23.50
C PHE A 167 1.12 0.82 23.29
N PHE A 168 -0.14 0.79 22.86
CA PHE A 168 -0.98 1.97 22.70
C PHE A 168 -1.86 2.21 23.95
N ASP A 169 -2.29 3.45 24.11
CA ASP A 169 -3.27 3.86 25.11
C ASP A 169 -4.54 2.98 25.05
N LEU A 170 -5.01 2.52 26.22
CA LEU A 170 -6.22 1.69 26.37
C LEU A 170 -7.50 2.40 25.90
N ASN A 171 -7.51 3.73 25.89
CA ASN A 171 -8.65 4.51 25.41
C ASN A 171 -8.75 4.56 23.88
N ALA A 172 -7.69 4.20 23.17
CA ALA A 172 -7.66 4.17 21.72
C ALA A 172 -8.40 2.94 21.20
N LYS A 173 -9.62 3.14 20.69
CA LYS A 173 -10.51 2.07 20.22
C LYS A 173 -10.53 1.87 18.72
N ARG A 174 -10.04 2.84 17.95
CA ARG A 174 -9.94 2.70 16.50
C ARG A 174 -8.90 1.66 16.13
N GLN A 175 -9.10 0.98 15.01
CA GLN A 175 -8.16 -0.04 14.53
C GLN A 175 -6.83 0.57 14.08
N ASP A 176 -6.89 1.73 13.47
CA ASP A 176 -5.75 2.52 12.99
C ASP A 176 -5.06 3.31 14.11
N LYS A 177 -5.57 3.24 15.36
CA LYS A 177 -5.09 3.99 16.52
C LYS A 177 -4.93 5.51 16.30
N ALA A 178 -5.71 6.08 15.37
CA ALA A 178 -5.71 7.53 15.14
C ALA A 178 -6.22 8.33 16.34
N ASP A 179 -6.98 7.70 17.22
CA ASP A 179 -7.49 8.22 18.49
C ASP A 179 -6.52 8.07 19.66
N ALA A 180 -5.38 7.39 19.47
CA ALA A 180 -4.38 7.22 20.51
C ALA A 180 -3.75 8.56 20.91
N LYS A 181 -3.61 8.76 22.22
CA LYS A 181 -2.91 9.92 22.79
C LYS A 181 -1.51 9.59 23.23
N ARG A 182 -1.22 8.33 23.47
CA ARG A 182 0.07 7.85 23.95
C ARG A 182 0.43 6.52 23.30
N CYS A 183 1.72 6.32 23.08
CA CYS A 183 2.26 5.06 22.60
C CYS A 183 3.66 4.84 23.16
N PHE A 184 3.95 3.61 23.52
CA PHE A 184 5.27 3.16 23.96
C PHE A 184 5.80 2.16 22.95
N VAL A 185 7.06 2.31 22.57
CA VAL A 185 7.81 1.33 21.78
C VAL A 185 9.02 0.92 22.60
N ILE A 186 9.03 -0.33 23.04
CA ILE A 186 10.07 -0.86 23.92
C ILE A 186 11.13 -1.54 23.08
N THR A 187 12.38 -1.21 23.38
CA THR A 187 13.55 -1.85 22.78
C THR A 187 14.41 -2.43 23.89
N SER A 188 14.89 -3.64 23.67
CA SER A 188 15.82 -4.29 24.59
C SER A 188 17.25 -4.10 24.11
N MET A 189 18.15 -3.78 25.02
CA MET A 189 19.58 -3.67 24.71
C MET A 189 20.43 -4.33 25.81
N THR A 190 21.66 -4.69 25.47
CA THR A 190 22.59 -5.21 26.46
C THR A 190 23.01 -4.08 27.43
N ARG A 191 23.38 -4.42 28.66
CA ARG A 191 23.86 -3.43 29.64
C ARG A 191 25.06 -2.63 29.15
N GLN A 192 25.92 -3.29 28.36
CA GLN A 192 27.08 -2.61 27.79
C GLN A 192 26.67 -1.59 26.73
N ALA A 193 25.81 -1.97 25.80
CA ALA A 193 25.29 -1.05 24.78
C ALA A 193 24.57 0.15 25.39
N TYR A 194 23.77 -0.08 26.44
CA TYR A 194 23.11 1.00 27.18
C TYR A 194 24.12 1.98 27.81
N LYS A 195 25.20 1.43 28.40
CA LYS A 195 26.24 2.25 29.02
C LYS A 195 27.05 3.03 27.98
N ASP A 196 27.34 2.43 26.85
CA ASP A 196 28.08 3.05 25.75
C ASP A 196 27.27 4.19 25.10
N GLU A 197 25.94 4.00 24.95
CA GLU A 197 25.07 4.98 24.33
C GLU A 197 24.68 6.13 25.30
N TRP A 198 24.30 5.80 26.52
CA TRP A 198 23.74 6.77 27.45
C TRP A 198 24.70 7.20 28.58
N GLY A 199 25.87 6.56 28.72
CA GLY A 199 26.86 6.86 29.75
C GLY A 199 26.41 6.57 31.18
N ASP A 200 25.29 5.89 31.39
CA ASP A 200 24.65 5.59 32.64
C ASP A 200 24.81 4.10 33.00
N ASP A 201 25.09 3.78 34.27
CA ASP A 201 25.25 2.40 34.70
C ASP A 201 23.93 1.87 35.31
N PRO A 202 23.26 0.89 34.65
CA PRO A 202 22.03 0.33 35.18
C PRO A 202 22.14 -0.26 36.60
N ALA A 203 23.35 -0.63 37.04
CA ALA A 203 23.58 -1.13 38.36
C ALA A 203 23.40 -0.05 39.46
N SER A 204 23.45 1.22 39.07
CA SER A 204 23.25 2.35 39.98
C SER A 204 21.80 2.82 40.12
N TRP A 205 20.86 2.16 39.43
CA TRP A 205 19.47 2.57 39.44
C TRP A 205 18.82 2.47 40.84
N PRO A 206 17.88 3.37 41.16
CA PRO A 206 17.14 3.31 42.40
C PRO A 206 16.38 2.00 42.56
N LYS A 207 16.27 1.48 43.78
CA LYS A 207 15.49 0.25 44.07
C LYS A 207 14.00 0.39 43.77
N GLU A 208 13.49 1.59 43.65
CA GLU A 208 12.12 1.93 43.31
C GLU A 208 11.73 1.49 41.90
N VAL A 209 12.72 1.29 41.01
CA VAL A 209 12.50 0.73 39.65
C VAL A 209 11.86 -0.67 39.70
N HIS A 210 12.09 -1.44 40.73
CA HIS A 210 11.52 -2.77 40.96
C HIS A 210 10.11 -2.75 41.57
N GLN A 211 9.48 -1.59 41.75
CA GLN A 211 8.10 -1.49 42.26
C GLN A 211 7.07 -1.64 41.17
N TYR A 212 7.46 -1.50 39.89
CA TYR A 212 6.60 -1.69 38.75
C TYR A 212 6.46 -3.18 38.38
N GLU A 213 5.35 -3.55 37.80
CA GLU A 213 5.10 -4.92 37.42
C GLU A 213 6.01 -5.36 36.23
N PHE A 214 6.45 -4.41 35.43
CA PHE A 214 7.39 -4.65 34.34
C PHE A 214 8.85 -4.50 34.82
N ASP A 215 9.63 -5.55 34.59
CA ASP A 215 11.06 -5.57 34.93
C ASP A 215 11.90 -4.81 33.89
N TRP A 216 12.10 -3.51 34.11
CA TRP A 216 12.93 -2.66 33.25
C TRP A 216 14.41 -3.07 33.19
N LEU A 217 14.86 -3.82 34.18
CA LEU A 217 16.24 -4.26 34.30
C LEU A 217 16.28 -5.76 34.64
N THR A 218 16.70 -6.57 33.69
CA THR A 218 17.01 -7.98 33.91
C THR A 218 18.51 -8.19 34.07
N PRO A 219 19.01 -9.36 34.51
CA PRO A 219 20.43 -9.63 34.63
C PRO A 219 21.25 -9.34 33.40
N ASP A 220 20.68 -9.58 32.20
CA ASP A 220 21.39 -9.50 30.93
C ASP A 220 20.98 -8.31 30.06
N VAL A 221 19.76 -7.81 30.23
CA VAL A 221 19.11 -6.85 29.31
C VAL A 221 18.53 -5.67 30.06
N VAL A 222 18.63 -4.50 29.45
CA VAL A 222 18.00 -3.25 29.86
C VAL A 222 16.93 -2.89 28.84
N PHE A 223 15.76 -2.50 29.30
CA PHE A 223 14.70 -2.01 28.45
C PHE A 223 14.68 -0.49 28.40
N VAL A 224 14.59 0.04 27.20
CA VAL A 224 14.43 1.46 26.90
C VAL A 224 13.14 1.63 26.12
N ALA A 225 12.35 2.64 26.44
CA ALA A 225 11.12 2.91 25.76
C ALA A 225 11.16 4.26 25.05
N GLU A 226 10.75 4.28 23.79
CA GLU A 226 10.33 5.48 23.11
C GLU A 226 8.89 5.78 23.53
N TYR A 227 8.67 6.92 24.16
CA TYR A 227 7.37 7.37 24.63
C TYR A 227 6.87 8.52 23.77
N TYR A 228 5.77 8.30 23.08
CA TYR A 228 5.09 9.29 22.25
C TYR A 228 3.87 9.82 23.01
N ARG A 229 3.78 11.12 23.13
CA ARG A 229 2.66 11.81 23.79
C ARG A 229 2.06 12.86 22.85
N VAL A 230 0.75 12.78 22.62
CA VAL A 230 0.00 13.80 21.88
C VAL A 230 -0.39 14.91 22.83
N GLU A 231 0.08 16.12 22.55
CA GLU A 231 -0.28 17.33 23.27
C GLU A 231 -1.23 18.16 22.42
N GLU A 232 -2.36 18.57 23.02
CA GLU A 232 -3.35 19.45 22.40
C GLU A 232 -3.20 20.85 22.97
N THR A 233 -2.62 21.75 22.20
CA THR A 233 -2.56 23.17 22.53
C THR A 233 -3.77 23.87 21.93
N ARG A 234 -4.38 24.79 22.72
CA ARG A 234 -5.42 25.67 22.22
C ARG A 234 -4.76 26.97 21.82
N GLU A 235 -4.88 27.33 20.57
CA GLU A 235 -4.42 28.61 20.04
C GLU A 235 -5.62 29.40 19.58
N THR A 236 -5.68 30.68 19.92
CA THR A 236 -6.69 31.58 19.37
C THR A 236 -6.14 32.18 18.08
N VAL A 237 -6.93 32.13 17.04
CA VAL A 237 -6.61 32.79 15.78
C VAL A 237 -7.60 33.93 15.60
N TYR A 238 -7.04 35.12 15.45
CA TYR A 238 -7.77 36.36 15.20
C TYR A 238 -7.81 36.59 13.69
N VAL A 239 -8.99 36.78 13.15
CA VAL A 239 -9.18 37.09 11.73
C VAL A 239 -9.44 38.59 11.62
N TRP A 240 -8.56 39.29 10.94
CA TRP A 240 -8.62 40.71 10.69
C TRP A 240 -8.97 40.98 9.23
N GLU A 241 -9.89 41.89 8.98
CA GLU A 241 -10.24 42.36 7.65
C GLU A 241 -9.45 43.65 7.37
N THR A 242 -8.68 43.65 6.30
CA THR A 242 -7.95 44.83 5.83
C THR A 242 -8.91 45.81 5.12
N LEU A 243 -8.47 47.04 4.91
CA LEU A 243 -9.26 48.06 4.17
C LEU A 243 -9.65 47.61 2.75
N ASN A 244 -8.93 46.70 2.17
CA ASN A 244 -9.17 46.15 0.82
C ASN A 244 -10.22 45.02 0.83
N GLY A 245 -10.66 44.57 2.01
CA GLY A 245 -11.57 43.44 2.16
C GLY A 245 -10.89 42.05 2.25
N ASP A 246 -9.58 42.01 2.32
CA ASP A 246 -8.82 40.76 2.48
C ASP A 246 -8.81 40.34 3.96
N GLU A 247 -9.00 39.02 4.22
CA GLU A 247 -8.90 38.45 5.57
C GLU A 247 -7.47 38.03 5.89
N GLU A 248 -6.83 38.65 6.85
CA GLU A 248 -5.55 38.27 7.42
C GLU A 248 -5.75 37.54 8.76
N ARG A 249 -4.91 36.54 9.03
CA ARG A 249 -5.02 35.68 10.21
C ARG A 249 -3.78 35.79 11.07
N TYR A 250 -3.97 36.19 12.33
CA TYR A 250 -2.92 36.31 13.34
C TYR A 250 -3.19 35.36 14.49
N LYS A 251 -2.14 34.89 15.14
CA LYS A 251 -2.18 33.97 16.30
C LYS A 251 -1.84 34.70 17.58
N ASP A 252 -2.21 34.12 18.72
CA ASP A 252 -1.78 34.65 20.03
C ASP A 252 -0.25 34.86 20.10
N ALA A 253 0.54 33.95 19.52
CA ALA A 253 1.99 34.06 19.50
C ALA A 253 2.51 35.27 18.71
N ASP A 254 1.79 35.71 17.68
CA ASP A 254 2.18 36.87 16.84
C ASP A 254 1.98 38.17 17.65
N PHE A 255 0.93 38.23 18.46
CA PHE A 255 0.68 39.36 19.38
C PHE A 255 1.61 39.35 20.61
N GLU A 256 2.03 38.13 21.07
CA GLU A 256 3.05 38.02 22.12
C GLU A 256 4.46 38.41 21.63
N ALA A 257 4.75 38.18 20.35
CA ALA A 257 6.03 38.54 19.73
C ALA A 257 6.12 40.04 19.44
N ASP A 258 5.02 40.68 19.12
CA ASP A 258 4.94 42.10 18.80
C ASP A 258 3.75 42.74 19.52
N GLU A 259 4.00 43.30 20.71
CA GLU A 259 2.97 43.96 21.53
C GLU A 259 2.31 45.16 20.81
N THR A 260 2.97 45.69 19.76
CA THR A 260 2.46 46.84 18.99
C THR A 260 1.68 46.44 17.73
N LEU A 261 1.56 45.14 17.44
CA LEU A 261 0.90 44.64 16.23
C LEU A 261 -0.56 45.03 16.16
N GLU A 262 -1.28 44.93 17.27
CA GLU A 262 -2.70 45.31 17.36
C GLU A 262 -2.89 46.79 17.10
N GLU A 263 -2.04 47.65 17.69
CA GLU A 263 -2.10 49.11 17.48
C GLU A 263 -1.79 49.46 16.01
N ARG A 264 -0.87 48.77 15.37
CA ARG A 264 -0.52 48.96 13.96
C ARG A 264 -1.67 48.53 13.02
N LEU A 265 -2.31 47.39 13.29
CA LEU A 265 -3.46 46.93 12.53
C LEU A 265 -4.62 47.89 12.61
N LEU A 266 -4.93 48.41 13.81
CA LEU A 266 -5.96 49.43 14.03
C LEU A 266 -5.58 50.76 13.33
N ALA A 267 -4.31 51.18 13.35
CA ALA A 267 -3.84 52.41 12.70
C ALA A 267 -3.92 52.33 11.18
N VAL A 268 -3.76 51.14 10.59
CA VAL A 268 -3.97 50.91 9.14
C VAL A 268 -5.45 50.81 8.77
N GLY A 269 -6.33 50.74 9.77
CA GLY A 269 -7.77 50.68 9.58
C GLY A 269 -8.34 49.26 9.40
N SER A 270 -7.53 48.26 9.74
CA SER A 270 -7.98 46.86 9.78
C SER A 270 -8.90 46.64 10.98
N ARG A 271 -9.85 45.75 10.85
CA ARG A 271 -10.87 45.47 11.86
C ARG A 271 -10.90 43.99 12.19
N GLU A 272 -10.90 43.63 13.48
CA GLU A 272 -11.14 42.27 13.92
C GLU A 272 -12.59 41.83 13.57
N VAL A 273 -12.71 40.75 12.80
CA VAL A 273 -13.99 40.20 12.36
C VAL A 273 -14.45 39.05 13.24
N ARG A 274 -13.51 38.14 13.61
CA ARG A 274 -13.84 36.98 14.41
C ARG A 274 -12.60 36.38 15.09
N GLN A 275 -12.85 35.72 16.22
CA GLN A 275 -11.88 34.90 16.91
C GLN A 275 -12.24 33.40 16.75
N LYS A 276 -11.27 32.56 16.47
CA LYS A 276 -11.45 31.12 16.34
C LYS A 276 -10.45 30.40 17.23
N ASN A 277 -10.94 29.63 18.21
CA ASN A 277 -10.08 28.75 18.99
C ASN A 277 -9.77 27.47 18.20
N ILE A 278 -8.53 27.28 17.83
CA ILE A 278 -8.03 26.11 17.12
C ILE A 278 -7.31 25.20 18.09
N LYS A 279 -7.60 23.91 18.03
CA LYS A 279 -6.84 22.88 18.75
C LYS A 279 -5.73 22.39 17.83
N ARG A 280 -4.50 22.69 18.19
CA ARG A 280 -3.33 22.11 17.53
C ARG A 280 -2.90 20.85 18.25
N ARG A 281 -2.77 19.78 17.50
CA ARG A 281 -2.20 18.53 17.96
C ARG A 281 -0.73 18.48 17.54
N ARG A 282 0.15 18.23 18.52
CA ARG A 282 1.58 17.99 18.30
C ARG A 282 1.98 16.73 19.06
N VAL A 283 2.93 16.01 18.52
CA VAL A 283 3.46 14.79 19.16
C VAL A 283 4.81 15.07 19.72
N ARG A 284 4.99 14.82 21.02
CA ARG A 284 6.27 14.93 21.71
C ARG A 284 6.85 13.56 21.97
N LYS A 285 8.11 13.38 21.67
CA LYS A 285 8.84 12.13 21.85
C LYS A 285 9.80 12.25 23.04
N TYR A 286 9.82 11.23 23.87
CA TYR A 286 10.79 11.05 24.93
C TYR A 286 11.41 9.66 24.82
N ILE A 287 12.68 9.55 25.17
CA ILE A 287 13.34 8.27 25.39
C ILE A 287 13.49 8.10 26.90
N LEU A 288 12.94 7.01 27.43
CA LEU A 288 12.94 6.76 28.86
C LEU A 288 13.45 5.36 29.22
N SER A 289 14.07 5.25 30.37
CA SER A 289 14.42 4.01 31.03
C SER A 289 13.55 3.82 32.28
N GLY A 290 13.67 2.70 32.94
CA GLY A 290 12.98 2.49 34.21
C GLY A 290 13.36 3.49 35.31
N ALA A 291 14.52 4.17 35.22
CA ALA A 291 15.03 5.08 36.24
C ALA A 291 14.76 6.56 35.94
N LYS A 292 14.83 6.97 34.67
CA LYS A 292 14.73 8.39 34.27
C LYS A 292 14.37 8.54 32.79
N ILE A 293 14.00 9.76 32.42
CA ILE A 293 13.98 10.17 31.01
C ILE A 293 15.44 10.36 30.59
N LEU A 294 15.85 9.62 29.58
CA LEU A 294 17.18 9.65 28.99
C LEU A 294 17.33 10.88 28.10
N GLU A 295 16.35 11.08 27.24
CA GLU A 295 16.33 12.16 26.25
C GLU A 295 14.92 12.74 26.06
N ASP A 296 14.84 14.06 25.94
CA ASP A 296 13.65 14.79 25.52
C ASP A 296 13.87 15.24 24.07
N CYS A 297 13.41 14.42 23.12
CA CYS A 297 13.56 14.70 21.69
C CYS A 297 12.68 15.88 21.21
N GLY A 298 11.84 16.44 22.09
CA GLY A 298 10.96 17.55 21.74
C GLY A 298 9.76 17.12 20.88
N TYR A 299 9.27 18.06 20.06
CA TYR A 299 8.17 17.81 19.14
C TYR A 299 8.72 17.19 17.85
N ILE A 300 8.09 16.10 17.42
CA ILE A 300 8.39 15.45 16.14
C ILE A 300 7.49 16.00 15.03
N ALA A 301 7.90 15.80 13.78
CA ALA A 301 7.12 16.17 12.62
C ALA A 301 5.76 15.43 12.57
N GLY A 302 4.75 16.14 12.09
CA GLY A 302 3.41 15.60 11.95
C GLY A 302 2.52 15.74 13.19
N LYS A 303 1.24 15.44 13.01
CA LYS A 303 0.17 15.59 14.01
C LYS A 303 -0.27 14.27 14.64
N CYS A 304 0.32 13.17 14.18
CA CYS A 304 -0.06 11.80 14.53
C CYS A 304 1.11 11.05 15.14
N ILE A 305 0.82 10.09 16.02
CA ILE A 305 1.82 9.14 16.50
C ILE A 305 2.32 8.34 15.28
N PRO A 306 3.65 8.30 15.04
CA PRO A 306 4.21 7.72 13.82
C PRO A 306 4.37 6.18 13.89
N ILE A 307 3.47 5.50 14.59
CA ILE A 307 3.43 4.05 14.74
C ILE A 307 2.15 3.52 14.13
N VAL A 308 2.27 2.57 13.22
CA VAL A 308 1.16 1.98 12.49
C VAL A 308 0.95 0.55 12.96
N PRO A 309 -0.18 0.23 13.61
CA PRO A 309 -0.49 -1.12 14.02
C PRO A 309 -1.16 -1.90 12.88
N MET A 310 -0.77 -3.16 12.72
CA MET A 310 -1.42 -4.16 11.90
C MET A 310 -2.06 -5.22 12.77
N TYR A 311 -3.37 -5.40 12.66
CA TYR A 311 -4.11 -6.43 13.39
C TYR A 311 -4.50 -7.58 12.47
N GLY A 312 -4.37 -8.81 12.96
CA GLY A 312 -4.94 -9.99 12.31
C GLY A 312 -6.47 -9.95 12.40
N LYS A 313 -7.05 -10.69 13.33
CA LYS A 313 -8.47 -10.56 13.71
C LYS A 313 -8.55 -9.76 15.00
N ARG A 314 -9.46 -8.80 15.07
CA ARG A 314 -9.58 -7.88 16.22
C ARG A 314 -11.03 -7.74 16.65
N TRP A 315 -11.27 -7.76 17.96
CA TRP A 315 -12.59 -7.53 18.57
C TRP A 315 -12.46 -7.05 20.01
N PHE A 316 -13.57 -6.67 20.61
CA PHE A 316 -13.65 -6.24 22.00
C PHE A 316 -14.55 -7.21 22.78
N VAL A 317 -14.08 -7.63 23.96
CA VAL A 317 -14.85 -8.39 24.94
C VAL A 317 -14.62 -7.73 26.29
N ASP A 318 -15.68 -7.45 27.01
CA ASP A 318 -15.63 -6.76 28.31
C ASP A 318 -14.81 -5.45 28.29
N ASN A 319 -14.95 -4.72 27.19
CA ASN A 319 -14.20 -3.49 26.93
C ASN A 319 -12.66 -3.66 26.83
N VAL A 320 -12.16 -4.88 26.77
CA VAL A 320 -10.76 -5.23 26.53
C VAL A 320 -10.56 -5.57 25.06
N GLU A 321 -9.53 -5.00 24.46
CA GLU A 321 -9.13 -5.29 23.09
C GLU A 321 -8.52 -6.70 23.02
N ARG A 322 -9.03 -7.51 22.10
CA ARG A 322 -8.54 -8.84 21.80
C ARG A 322 -8.09 -8.92 20.36
N CYS A 323 -7.02 -9.66 20.12
CA CYS A 323 -6.53 -9.92 18.77
C CYS A 323 -6.01 -11.36 18.67
N MET A 324 -6.13 -11.93 17.47
CA MET A 324 -5.55 -13.24 17.18
C MET A 324 -5.13 -13.35 15.72
N GLY A 325 -4.15 -14.19 15.49
CA GLY A 325 -3.72 -14.61 14.16
C GLY A 325 -4.49 -15.85 13.67
N HIS A 326 -3.99 -16.41 12.59
CA HIS A 326 -4.51 -17.63 11.97
C HIS A 326 -4.14 -18.88 12.77
N VAL A 327 -3.07 -18.83 13.53
CA VAL A 327 -2.50 -19.96 14.29
C VAL A 327 -3.37 -20.38 15.46
N ARG A 328 -3.94 -19.41 16.21
CA ARG A 328 -4.59 -19.66 17.51
C ARG A 328 -5.65 -20.75 17.49
N LEU A 329 -6.58 -20.69 16.52
CA LEU A 329 -7.69 -21.64 16.43
C LEU A 329 -7.26 -23.05 15.99
N ALA A 330 -6.14 -23.16 15.30
CA ALA A 330 -5.67 -24.44 14.78
C ALA A 330 -4.70 -25.17 15.72
N LYS A 331 -4.26 -24.54 16.82
CA LYS A 331 -3.27 -25.12 17.75
C LYS A 331 -3.66 -26.48 18.29
N ASP A 332 -4.90 -26.60 18.78
CA ASP A 332 -5.35 -27.83 19.44
C ASP A 332 -5.49 -28.96 18.44
N ALA A 333 -6.02 -28.69 17.25
CA ALA A 333 -6.12 -29.67 16.18
C ALA A 333 -4.71 -30.13 15.71
N GLN A 334 -3.76 -29.20 15.61
CA GLN A 334 -2.36 -29.49 15.25
C GLN A 334 -1.67 -30.35 16.32
N ARG A 335 -1.86 -30.03 17.62
CA ARG A 335 -1.32 -30.83 18.72
C ARG A 335 -1.92 -32.24 18.74
N LEU A 336 -3.24 -32.35 18.54
CA LEU A 336 -3.92 -33.64 18.46
C LEU A 336 -3.37 -34.49 17.33
N LYS A 337 -3.15 -33.90 16.15
CA LYS A 337 -2.56 -34.57 14.99
C LYS A 337 -1.16 -35.10 15.28
N ASN A 338 -0.28 -34.27 15.84
CA ASN A 338 1.08 -34.65 16.19
C ASN A 338 1.09 -35.79 17.22
N MET A 339 0.21 -35.74 18.24
CA MET A 339 0.06 -36.79 19.22
C MET A 339 -0.42 -38.11 18.59
N GLN A 340 -1.38 -38.08 17.69
CA GLN A 340 -1.89 -39.28 16.99
C GLN A 340 -0.79 -39.88 16.10
N LEU A 341 -0.06 -39.09 15.35
CA LEU A 341 1.05 -39.54 14.50
C LEU A 341 2.19 -40.14 15.32
N SER A 342 2.55 -39.51 16.44
CA SER A 342 3.56 -40.03 17.36
C SER A 342 3.16 -41.35 17.99
N LYS A 343 1.87 -41.49 18.37
CA LYS A 343 1.31 -42.73 18.90
C LYS A 343 1.27 -43.84 17.84
N LEU A 344 0.90 -43.48 16.61
CA LEU A 344 0.91 -44.43 15.49
C LEU A 344 2.33 -44.92 15.18
N GLY A 345 3.31 -44.00 15.18
CA GLY A 345 4.71 -44.34 15.04
C GLY A 345 5.25 -45.28 16.15
N GLU A 346 4.86 -44.99 17.41
CA GLU A 346 5.21 -45.84 18.53
C GLU A 346 4.61 -47.27 18.35
N ILE A 347 3.34 -47.35 18.00
CA ILE A 347 2.65 -48.65 17.78
C ILE A 347 3.31 -49.36 16.60
N SER A 348 3.62 -48.70 15.50
CA SER A 348 4.26 -49.25 14.32
C SER A 348 5.65 -49.80 14.64
N ALA A 349 6.43 -49.09 15.45
CA ALA A 349 7.77 -49.52 15.87
C ALA A 349 7.69 -50.78 16.79
N LEU A 350 6.68 -50.85 17.63
CA LEU A 350 6.48 -51.96 18.57
C LEU A 350 5.77 -53.16 17.93
N SER A 351 4.98 -52.97 16.87
CA SER A 351 4.16 -54.03 16.26
C SER A 351 4.99 -54.98 15.38
N SER A 352 6.18 -54.61 15.00
CA SER A 352 7.02 -55.41 14.08
C SER A 352 7.72 -56.59 14.73
N VAL A 353 7.72 -56.67 16.06
CA VAL A 353 8.46 -57.74 16.78
C VAL A 353 7.59 -58.38 17.84
N GLU A 354 7.24 -59.66 17.62
CA GLU A 354 6.73 -60.52 18.67
C GLU A 354 7.86 -60.83 19.63
N LYS A 355 7.78 -60.37 20.89
CA LYS A 355 8.83 -60.64 21.88
C LYS A 355 8.56 -61.99 22.54
N PRO A 356 9.50 -62.91 22.51
CA PRO A 356 9.36 -64.17 23.19
C PRO A 356 9.40 -63.98 24.71
N ILE A 357 8.58 -64.69 25.41
CA ILE A 357 8.58 -64.81 26.89
C ILE A 357 9.37 -66.01 27.24
N LEU A 358 10.54 -65.77 27.86
CA LEU A 358 11.51 -66.83 28.21
C LEU A 358 11.74 -66.83 29.73
N THR A 359 12.01 -67.98 30.31
CA THR A 359 12.52 -68.01 31.69
C THR A 359 13.99 -67.68 31.77
N PRO A 360 14.49 -67.19 32.91
CA PRO A 360 15.91 -66.87 33.09
C PRO A 360 16.83 -68.08 32.78
N GLU A 361 16.34 -69.29 33.03
CA GLU A 361 17.08 -70.55 32.75
C GLU A 361 17.22 -70.81 31.25
N GLN A 362 16.18 -70.53 30.47
CA GLN A 362 16.23 -70.68 29.00
C GLN A 362 17.19 -69.75 28.32
N VAL A 363 17.42 -68.57 28.89
CA VAL A 363 18.29 -67.53 28.29
C VAL A 363 19.70 -67.55 28.90
N ALA A 364 19.94 -68.35 29.91
CA ALA A 364 21.23 -68.40 30.59
C ALA A 364 22.37 -68.72 29.59
N GLY A 365 23.36 -67.76 29.51
CA GLY A 365 24.48 -67.82 28.55
C GLY A 365 24.18 -67.21 27.16
N HIS A 366 22.91 -66.95 26.84
CA HIS A 366 22.51 -66.40 25.51
C HIS A 366 21.83 -65.02 25.64
N GLN A 367 21.89 -64.38 26.80
CA GLN A 367 21.20 -63.14 27.08
C GLN A 367 21.54 -62.01 26.10
N MET A 368 22.79 -61.85 25.76
CA MET A 368 23.25 -60.79 24.80
C MET A 368 22.74 -61.06 23.39
N MET A 369 22.65 -62.31 22.96
CA MET A 369 22.12 -62.67 21.65
C MET A 369 20.63 -62.26 21.52
N TRP A 370 19.80 -62.54 22.55
CA TRP A 370 18.42 -62.18 22.59
C TRP A 370 18.18 -60.68 22.81
N ALA A 371 19.07 -59.98 23.54
CA ALA A 371 19.00 -58.52 23.74
C ALA A 371 19.34 -57.75 22.47
N ASP A 372 20.32 -58.27 21.70
CA ASP A 372 20.81 -57.63 20.49
C ASP A 372 20.05 -58.04 19.22
N ASP A 373 19.09 -58.95 19.26
CA ASP A 373 18.37 -59.49 18.12
C ASP A 373 17.64 -58.43 17.28
N ASN A 374 17.19 -57.36 17.88
CA ASN A 374 16.57 -56.23 17.18
C ASN A 374 17.60 -55.32 16.46
N ILE A 375 18.86 -55.42 16.81
CA ILE A 375 19.96 -54.57 16.28
C ILE A 375 20.86 -55.36 15.32
N LYS A 376 21.11 -56.64 15.64
CA LYS A 376 21.96 -57.51 14.88
C LYS A 376 21.10 -58.65 14.31
N ASN A 377 21.20 -58.87 13.01
CA ASN A 377 20.47 -59.95 12.34
C ASN A 377 21.24 -61.29 12.56
N PHE A 378 20.84 -62.02 13.58
CA PHE A 378 21.42 -63.33 13.87
C PHE A 378 20.80 -64.39 12.96
N PRO A 379 21.57 -65.28 12.35
CA PRO A 379 21.05 -66.35 11.49
C PRO A 379 20.28 -67.46 12.27
N TYR A 380 20.44 -67.56 13.58
CA TYR A 380 19.74 -68.45 14.48
C TYR A 380 19.82 -67.90 15.91
N LEU A 381 18.81 -68.22 16.72
CA LEU A 381 18.74 -67.90 18.12
C LEU A 381 18.78 -69.20 18.96
N LEU A 382 19.62 -69.20 20.02
CA LEU A 382 19.82 -70.35 20.90
C LEU A 382 18.96 -70.21 22.15
N VAL A 383 18.36 -71.34 22.56
CA VAL A 383 17.54 -71.48 23.78
C VAL A 383 17.92 -72.76 24.51
N ASN A 384 18.09 -72.67 25.81
CA ASN A 384 18.34 -73.85 26.63
C ASN A 384 17.01 -74.60 26.91
N PRO A 385 16.93 -75.90 26.74
CA PRO A 385 15.74 -76.66 27.09
C PRO A 385 15.55 -76.72 28.60
N ILE A 386 14.32 -76.58 29.09
CA ILE A 386 13.98 -76.84 30.50
C ILE A 386 13.74 -78.32 30.65
N THR A 387 14.49 -78.97 31.56
CA THR A 387 14.37 -80.36 31.89
C THR A 387 13.59 -80.56 33.20
N ASP A 388 12.72 -81.52 33.26
CA ASP A 388 11.95 -81.91 34.46
C ASP A 388 12.88 -82.70 35.44
N ALA A 389 12.45 -82.81 36.68
CA ALA A 389 13.19 -83.49 37.73
C ALA A 389 13.58 -84.95 37.37
N ASN A 390 12.98 -85.51 36.33
CA ASN A 390 13.22 -86.86 35.81
C ASN A 390 14.14 -86.86 34.61
N GLY A 391 14.76 -85.71 34.20
CA GLY A 391 15.68 -85.63 33.07
C GLY A 391 14.96 -85.52 31.69
N ASN A 392 13.63 -85.50 31.62
CA ASN A 392 12.94 -85.31 30.34
C ASN A 392 12.79 -83.86 29.98
N GLN A 393 12.89 -83.50 28.69
CA GLN A 393 12.67 -82.14 28.18
C GLN A 393 11.19 -81.79 28.37
N ALA A 394 10.92 -80.86 29.28
CA ALA A 394 9.59 -80.37 29.57
C ALA A 394 9.15 -79.27 28.60
N ILE A 395 10.06 -78.34 28.28
CA ILE A 395 9.81 -77.21 27.39
C ILE A 395 11.07 -76.93 26.53
N SER A 396 10.96 -76.95 25.20
CA SER A 396 12.06 -76.74 24.27
C SER A 396 12.01 -75.42 23.52
N GLY A 397 11.19 -74.49 23.91
CA GLY A 397 11.06 -73.19 23.23
C GLY A 397 10.49 -72.07 24.13
N PRO A 398 10.21 -70.92 23.66
CA PRO A 398 9.61 -69.85 24.40
C PRO A 398 8.27 -70.28 25.02
N ILE A 399 7.99 -69.82 26.23
CA ILE A 399 6.73 -70.11 26.94
C ILE A 399 5.55 -69.48 26.20
N GLY A 400 5.77 -68.37 25.57
CA GLY A 400 4.78 -67.65 24.78
C GLY A 400 5.43 -66.44 24.05
N TYR A 401 4.62 -65.76 23.30
CA TYR A 401 5.01 -64.53 22.66
C TYR A 401 4.09 -63.36 23.13
N THR A 402 4.63 -62.18 23.28
CA THR A 402 3.80 -60.99 23.49
C THR A 402 2.99 -60.75 22.23
N LYS A 403 1.70 -60.49 22.39
CA LYS A 403 0.88 -60.11 21.23
C LYS A 403 1.34 -58.73 20.74
N PRO A 404 1.68 -58.59 19.46
CA PRO A 404 2.00 -57.26 18.93
C PRO A 404 0.80 -56.31 19.10
N PRO A 405 1.05 -55.06 19.47
CA PRO A 405 -0.04 -54.11 19.57
C PRO A 405 -0.65 -53.91 18.16
N GLN A 406 -1.96 -54.21 18.06
CA GLN A 406 -2.67 -53.95 16.80
C GLN A 406 -2.98 -52.45 16.67
N ILE A 407 -2.87 -51.92 15.46
CA ILE A 407 -3.29 -50.54 15.20
C ILE A 407 -4.80 -50.44 15.38
N PRO A 408 -5.30 -49.63 16.33
CA PRO A 408 -6.74 -49.50 16.52
C PRO A 408 -7.38 -48.86 15.29
N GLN A 409 -8.39 -49.49 14.71
CA GLN A 409 -9.11 -48.90 13.55
C GLN A 409 -9.72 -47.52 13.90
N ALA A 410 -10.10 -47.31 15.16
CA ALA A 410 -10.56 -46.02 15.66
C ALA A 410 -9.49 -44.91 15.53
N LEU A 411 -8.19 -45.22 15.62
CA LEU A 411 -7.12 -44.24 15.47
C LEU A 411 -7.01 -43.73 14.03
N ALA A 412 -7.22 -44.60 13.04
CA ALA A 412 -7.23 -44.20 11.63
C ALA A 412 -8.42 -43.29 11.31
N ALA A 413 -9.61 -43.63 11.84
CA ALA A 413 -10.80 -42.78 11.70
C ALA A 413 -10.61 -41.42 12.40
N LEU A 414 -10.00 -41.37 13.56
CA LEU A 414 -9.72 -40.16 14.30
C LEU A 414 -8.71 -39.25 13.56
N LEU A 415 -7.70 -39.85 12.90
CA LEU A 415 -6.76 -39.12 12.04
C LEU A 415 -7.48 -38.46 10.87
N GLN A 416 -8.40 -39.12 10.21
CA GLN A 416 -9.21 -38.56 9.13
C GLN A 416 -10.06 -37.39 9.60
N ILE A 417 -10.75 -37.54 10.75
CA ILE A 417 -11.55 -36.45 11.35
C ILE A 417 -10.65 -35.26 11.68
N THR A 418 -9.51 -35.48 12.33
CA THR A 418 -8.57 -34.41 12.67
C THR A 418 -8.03 -33.73 11.42
N GLU A 419 -7.78 -34.46 10.33
CA GLU A 419 -7.36 -33.89 9.06
C GLU A 419 -8.45 -33.00 8.46
N GLN A 420 -9.70 -33.44 8.51
CA GLN A 420 -10.83 -32.65 8.05
C GLN A 420 -11.02 -31.39 8.90
N ASP A 421 -10.97 -31.50 10.23
CA ASP A 421 -11.02 -30.36 11.15
C ASP A 421 -9.90 -29.34 10.84
N MET A 422 -8.68 -29.82 10.57
CA MET A 422 -7.56 -28.97 10.17
C MET A 422 -7.83 -28.25 8.84
N GLN A 423 -8.41 -28.95 7.86
CA GLN A 423 -8.76 -28.34 6.57
C GLN A 423 -9.87 -27.28 6.73
N ASP A 424 -10.85 -27.52 7.60
CA ASP A 424 -11.93 -26.57 7.86
C ASP A 424 -11.42 -25.34 8.60
N LEU A 425 -10.46 -25.48 9.53
CA LEU A 425 -9.88 -24.38 10.29
C LEU A 425 -8.87 -23.54 9.49
N LEU A 426 -8.02 -24.20 8.70
CA LEU A 426 -6.94 -23.57 7.94
C LEU A 426 -7.34 -23.18 6.51
N GLY A 427 -8.49 -23.58 6.06
CA GLY A 427 -8.94 -23.49 4.68
C GLY A 427 -8.59 -24.75 3.87
N ASN A 428 -9.50 -25.13 3.00
CA ASN A 428 -9.34 -26.32 2.16
C ASN A 428 -8.27 -26.08 1.09
N GLN A 429 -7.02 -26.43 1.39
CA GLN A 429 -5.88 -26.27 0.50
C GLN A 429 -5.98 -27.17 -0.74
N GLN A 430 -6.67 -28.29 -0.64
CA GLN A 430 -6.79 -29.29 -1.72
C GLN A 430 -7.79 -28.88 -2.80
N ALA A 431 -8.73 -28.00 -2.50
CA ALA A 431 -9.73 -27.58 -3.50
C ALA A 431 -9.11 -26.92 -4.74
N GLY A 432 -7.88 -26.39 -4.63
CA GLY A 432 -7.12 -25.87 -5.76
C GLY A 432 -6.28 -26.90 -6.50
N GLU A 433 -5.87 -27.98 -5.82
CA GLU A 433 -5.03 -29.05 -6.40
C GLU A 433 -5.87 -30.17 -7.04
N GLU A 434 -7.09 -30.41 -6.58
CA GLU A 434 -8.04 -31.39 -7.15
C GLU A 434 -8.78 -30.90 -8.40
N LEU A 435 -8.37 -29.78 -8.99
CA LEU A 435 -8.95 -29.32 -10.25
C LEU A 435 -8.69 -30.38 -11.35
N GLN A 436 -9.71 -31.19 -11.64
CA GLN A 436 -9.67 -32.13 -12.74
C GLN A 436 -9.41 -31.37 -14.06
N PRO A 437 -8.66 -31.97 -15.01
CA PRO A 437 -8.22 -31.29 -16.24
C PRO A 437 -9.34 -30.75 -17.13
N ASN A 438 -10.61 -30.97 -16.79
CA ASN A 438 -11.81 -30.59 -17.57
C ASN A 438 -12.74 -29.60 -16.86
N ILE A 439 -12.29 -28.92 -15.80
CA ILE A 439 -13.13 -27.93 -15.10
C ILE A 439 -13.13 -26.62 -15.89
N SER A 440 -14.31 -26.02 -16.11
CA SER A 440 -14.42 -24.74 -16.81
C SER A 440 -13.72 -23.62 -16.03
N GLY A 441 -13.08 -22.67 -16.74
CA GLY A 441 -12.37 -21.53 -16.12
C GLY A 441 -13.20 -20.79 -15.06
N LYS A 442 -14.53 -20.74 -15.24
CA LYS A 442 -15.46 -20.14 -14.28
C LYS A 442 -15.57 -20.92 -12.96
N ALA A 443 -15.40 -22.23 -12.97
CA ALA A 443 -15.40 -23.05 -11.74
C ALA A 443 -14.08 -22.89 -11.00
N VAL A 444 -12.96 -22.73 -11.71
CA VAL A 444 -11.65 -22.40 -11.13
C VAL A 444 -11.70 -21.04 -10.43
N GLU A 445 -12.28 -20.04 -11.09
CA GLU A 445 -12.47 -18.69 -10.52
C GLU A 445 -13.35 -18.71 -9.27
N LEU A 446 -14.44 -19.47 -9.24
CA LEU A 446 -15.31 -19.62 -8.07
C LEU A 446 -14.59 -20.29 -6.89
N VAL A 447 -13.73 -21.28 -7.14
CA VAL A 447 -12.93 -21.94 -6.09
C VAL A 447 -11.90 -20.97 -5.57
N GLN A 448 -11.24 -20.20 -6.43
CA GLN A 448 -10.26 -19.20 -6.06
C GLN A 448 -10.88 -18.08 -5.22
N ASN A 449 -12.03 -17.55 -5.63
CA ASN A 449 -12.79 -16.56 -4.87
C ASN A 449 -13.22 -17.07 -3.47
N LYS A 450 -13.54 -18.36 -3.35
CA LYS A 450 -13.88 -18.96 -2.07
C LYS A 450 -12.67 -19.10 -1.13
N LEU A 451 -11.49 -19.36 -1.67
CA LEU A 451 -10.23 -19.39 -0.92
C LEU A 451 -9.81 -17.98 -0.47
N ASP A 452 -10.00 -16.99 -1.34
CA ASP A 452 -9.67 -15.59 -1.07
C ASP A 452 -10.55 -15.01 0.05
N MET A 453 -11.77 -15.48 0.24
CA MET A 453 -12.66 -15.05 1.32
C MET A 453 -12.11 -15.35 2.73
N GLN A 454 -11.28 -16.37 2.91
CA GLN A 454 -10.73 -16.71 4.23
C GLN A 454 -9.53 -15.81 4.60
N THR A 455 -8.78 -15.35 3.59
CA THR A 455 -7.63 -14.49 3.75
C THR A 455 -7.99 -13.00 3.72
N PHE A 456 -9.18 -12.70 3.18
CA PHE A 456 -9.67 -11.33 2.97
C PHE A 456 -9.58 -10.42 4.21
N ILE A 457 -9.84 -10.97 5.41
CA ILE A 457 -9.81 -10.17 6.64
C ILE A 457 -8.40 -9.61 6.90
N TYR A 458 -7.35 -10.38 6.63
CA TYR A 458 -5.96 -9.97 6.83
C TYR A 458 -5.58 -8.91 5.80
N MET A 459 -5.94 -9.12 4.53
CA MET A 459 -5.71 -8.15 3.44
C MET A 459 -6.44 -6.83 3.70
N SER A 460 -7.72 -6.90 4.10
CA SER A 460 -8.51 -5.71 4.44
C SER A 460 -7.92 -4.94 5.63
N ASN A 461 -7.39 -5.64 6.63
CA ASN A 461 -6.77 -5.00 7.79
C ASN A 461 -5.42 -4.40 7.44
N MET A 462 -4.64 -5.05 6.57
CA MET A 462 -3.39 -4.49 6.04
C MET A 462 -3.64 -3.24 5.20
N SER A 463 -4.67 -3.25 4.37
CA SER A 463 -5.09 -2.08 3.59
C SER A 463 -5.38 -0.87 4.50
N LYS A 464 -6.10 -1.08 5.62
CA LYS A 464 -6.34 -0.01 6.60
C LYS A 464 -5.05 0.48 7.27
N ALA A 465 -4.12 -0.42 7.55
CA ALA A 465 -2.84 -0.06 8.15
C ALA A 465 -1.96 0.73 7.17
N ILE A 466 -1.90 0.31 5.89
CA ILE A 466 -1.18 1.06 4.84
C ILE A 466 -1.83 2.42 4.59
N LYS A 467 -3.17 2.51 4.58
CA LYS A 467 -3.87 3.81 4.54
C LYS A 467 -3.40 4.71 5.67
N ARG A 468 -3.32 4.18 6.89
CA ARG A 468 -2.82 4.92 8.05
C ARG A 468 -1.37 5.36 7.89
N SER A 469 -0.53 4.53 7.29
CA SER A 469 0.86 4.89 6.95
C SER A 469 0.91 6.11 6.02
N GLY A 470 0.12 6.12 4.96
CA GLY A 470 -0.01 7.27 4.06
C GLY A 470 -0.52 8.54 4.75
N GLU A 471 -1.51 8.45 5.65
CA GLU A 471 -2.01 9.60 6.42
C GLU A 471 -0.94 10.20 7.34
N ILE A 472 -0.15 9.34 8.00
CA ILE A 472 0.95 9.77 8.87
C ILE A 472 2.06 10.40 8.03
N TRP A 473 2.46 9.74 6.94
CA TRP A 473 3.46 10.26 6.02
C TRP A 473 3.07 11.65 5.48
N LEU A 474 1.85 11.82 5.01
CA LEU A 474 1.36 13.10 4.52
C LEU A 474 1.40 14.20 5.59
N SER A 475 1.07 13.83 6.84
CA SER A 475 1.16 14.77 7.97
C SER A 475 2.60 15.18 8.28
N MET A 476 3.57 14.26 8.11
CA MET A 476 4.99 14.53 8.30
C MET A 476 5.60 15.25 7.11
N ALA A 477 5.20 14.87 5.89
CA ALA A 477 5.71 15.45 4.64
C ALA A 477 5.51 16.98 4.58
N ARG A 478 4.39 17.46 5.10
CA ARG A 478 4.10 18.89 5.19
C ARG A 478 5.07 19.67 6.09
N ASP A 479 5.59 19.02 7.13
CA ASP A 479 6.51 19.66 8.07
C ASP A 479 7.99 19.48 7.65
N VAL A 480 8.30 18.43 6.87
CA VAL A 480 9.68 17.99 6.58
C VAL A 480 10.09 18.30 5.15
N LEU A 481 9.18 18.14 4.18
CA LEU A 481 9.55 18.21 2.75
C LEU A 481 9.31 19.59 2.13
N VAL A 482 8.51 20.46 2.76
CA VAL A 482 8.17 21.77 2.22
C VAL A 482 9.30 22.75 2.47
N GLU A 483 10.30 22.72 1.59
CA GLU A 483 11.38 23.71 1.49
C GLU A 483 11.40 24.30 0.09
N GLU A 484 11.63 25.63 -0.01
CA GLU A 484 11.62 26.35 -1.27
C GLU A 484 12.73 25.85 -2.21
N GLY A 485 12.36 25.34 -3.38
CA GLY A 485 13.27 24.87 -4.42
C GLY A 485 13.95 23.52 -4.13
N ARG A 486 13.46 22.75 -3.16
CA ARG A 486 14.02 21.41 -2.85
C ARG A 486 13.74 20.43 -3.98
N LYS A 487 14.79 19.79 -4.49
CA LYS A 487 14.68 18.74 -5.52
C LYS A 487 14.64 17.37 -4.88
N MET A 488 13.60 16.62 -5.19
CA MET A 488 13.40 15.28 -4.68
C MET A 488 13.17 14.26 -5.80
N LYS A 489 13.57 13.03 -5.55
CA LYS A 489 13.26 11.89 -6.40
C LYS A 489 11.77 11.57 -6.27
N SER A 490 11.09 11.42 -7.39
CA SER A 490 9.71 10.98 -7.49
C SER A 490 9.64 9.75 -8.40
N ILE A 491 8.80 8.78 -8.05
CA ILE A 491 8.62 7.55 -8.82
C ILE A 491 7.21 7.54 -9.39
N GLY A 492 7.12 7.63 -10.71
CA GLY A 492 5.85 7.56 -11.41
C GLY A 492 5.19 6.18 -11.33
N PRO A 493 3.92 6.04 -11.75
CA PRO A 493 3.15 4.79 -11.67
C PRO A 493 3.73 3.66 -12.53
N GLN A 494 4.63 3.97 -13.45
CA GLN A 494 5.34 3.00 -14.31
C GLN A 494 6.77 2.71 -13.85
N ASN A 495 7.13 3.07 -12.60
CA ASN A 495 8.50 3.03 -12.06
C ASN A 495 9.49 3.96 -12.80
N GLU A 496 9.00 4.99 -13.46
CA GLU A 496 9.86 6.02 -14.06
C GLU A 496 10.39 6.93 -12.94
N MET A 497 11.71 7.07 -12.89
CA MET A 497 12.36 7.99 -11.95
C MET A 497 12.34 9.41 -12.53
N GLN A 498 11.74 10.33 -11.79
CA GLN A 498 11.68 11.75 -12.14
C GLN A 498 12.22 12.57 -10.96
N SER A 499 12.75 13.75 -11.25
CA SER A 499 13.13 14.72 -10.24
C SER A 499 12.06 15.81 -10.20
N VAL A 500 11.46 15.99 -9.03
CA VAL A 500 10.44 17.03 -8.80
C VAL A 500 11.03 18.11 -7.91
N GLU A 501 10.79 19.35 -8.25
CA GLU A 501 11.15 20.52 -7.46
C GLU A 501 9.93 20.97 -6.65
N LEU A 502 10.08 20.99 -5.32
CA LEU A 502 9.01 21.35 -4.38
C LEU A 502 9.02 22.85 -4.11
N ALA A 503 7.84 23.40 -3.81
CA ALA A 503 7.64 24.83 -3.48
C ALA A 503 8.35 25.78 -4.44
N LYS A 504 8.29 25.50 -5.76
CA LYS A 504 8.94 26.31 -6.79
C LYS A 504 8.19 27.60 -7.03
N PRO A 505 8.81 28.78 -6.84
CA PRO A 505 8.17 30.03 -7.18
C PRO A 505 8.07 30.18 -8.70
N VAL A 506 6.86 30.24 -9.23
CA VAL A 506 6.55 30.45 -10.66
C VAL A 506 5.75 31.75 -10.80
N VAL A 507 6.14 32.58 -11.77
CA VAL A 507 5.41 33.81 -12.05
C VAL A 507 4.29 33.51 -13.03
N ASN A 508 3.05 33.69 -12.62
CA ASN A 508 1.86 33.51 -13.45
C ASN A 508 1.79 34.53 -14.57
N GLU A 509 0.95 34.29 -15.58
CA GLU A 509 0.66 35.22 -16.68
C GLU A 509 0.17 36.60 -16.20
N LYS A 510 -0.31 36.70 -14.95
CA LYS A 510 -0.76 37.94 -14.30
C LYS A 510 0.37 38.67 -13.57
N GLY A 511 1.58 38.11 -13.48
CA GLY A 511 2.72 38.67 -12.76
C GLY A 511 2.70 38.44 -11.25
N GLU A 512 1.83 37.56 -10.74
CA GLU A 512 1.78 37.13 -9.35
C GLU A 512 2.71 35.92 -9.15
N ILE A 513 3.39 35.85 -8.01
CA ILE A 513 4.27 34.72 -7.67
C ILE A 513 3.36 33.66 -7.03
N GLU A 514 3.17 32.56 -7.73
CA GLU A 514 2.55 31.34 -7.18
C GLU A 514 3.63 30.29 -6.93
N THR A 515 3.43 29.47 -5.88
CA THR A 515 4.32 28.35 -5.58
C THR A 515 3.75 27.09 -6.23
N GLU A 516 4.51 26.50 -7.15
CA GLU A 516 4.18 25.22 -7.76
C GLU A 516 4.68 24.08 -6.87
N ASN A 517 3.87 23.00 -6.72
CA ASN A 517 4.17 21.82 -5.89
C ASN A 517 4.32 22.13 -4.38
N ASP A 518 3.50 23.02 -3.84
CA ASP A 518 3.43 23.24 -2.40
C ASP A 518 2.44 22.27 -1.74
N LEU A 519 2.98 21.32 -0.95
CA LEU A 519 2.19 20.32 -0.22
C LEU A 519 1.32 20.91 0.90
N SER A 520 1.56 22.17 1.29
CA SER A 520 0.80 22.83 2.35
C SER A 520 -0.53 23.40 1.87
N GLU A 521 -0.68 23.69 0.58
CA GLU A 521 -1.84 24.39 0.02
C GLU A 521 -3.08 23.50 -0.11
N ALA A 522 -2.93 22.22 -0.38
CA ALA A 522 -4.05 21.33 -0.64
C ALA A 522 -4.32 20.30 0.47
N GLU A 523 -5.60 19.98 0.69
CA GLU A 523 -5.98 18.85 1.52
C GLU A 523 -6.15 17.59 0.68
N PHE A 524 -5.47 16.51 1.08
CA PHE A 524 -5.55 15.22 0.42
C PHE A 524 -6.25 14.19 1.31
N ASP A 525 -7.00 13.30 0.67
CA ASP A 525 -7.44 12.03 1.23
C ASP A 525 -6.51 10.91 0.75
N VAL A 526 -6.30 9.93 1.61
CA VAL A 526 -5.51 8.75 1.30
C VAL A 526 -6.45 7.63 0.89
N ASN A 527 -6.33 7.17 -0.33
CA ASN A 527 -6.97 5.96 -0.82
C ASN A 527 -5.94 4.83 -0.92
N VAL A 528 -6.43 3.61 -0.93
CA VAL A 528 -5.58 2.43 -1.01
C VAL A 528 -6.14 1.51 -2.06
N ASP A 529 -5.32 1.18 -3.05
CA ASP A 529 -5.66 0.21 -4.08
C ASP A 529 -5.02 -1.15 -3.76
N VAL A 530 -5.84 -2.19 -3.74
CA VAL A 530 -5.40 -3.57 -3.56
C VAL A 530 -5.36 -4.21 -4.92
N GLY A 531 -4.17 -4.40 -5.44
CA GLY A 531 -4.04 -4.98 -6.77
C GLY A 531 -2.82 -5.90 -6.89
N PRO A 532 -2.80 -6.76 -7.91
CA PRO A 532 -1.62 -7.53 -8.22
C PRO A 532 -0.42 -6.58 -8.43
N SER A 533 0.78 -7.05 -8.12
CA SER A 533 2.03 -6.30 -8.32
C SER A 533 2.07 -5.69 -9.73
N SER A 534 2.81 -4.59 -9.92
CA SER A 534 2.86 -3.90 -11.22
C SER A 534 3.17 -4.84 -12.38
N SER A 535 4.05 -5.83 -12.19
CA SER A 535 4.36 -6.87 -13.16
C SER A 535 3.17 -7.81 -13.41
N SER A 536 2.44 -8.20 -12.38
CA SER A 536 1.24 -9.05 -12.50
C SER A 536 0.07 -8.29 -13.13
N LYS A 537 -0.11 -7.00 -12.81
CA LYS A 537 -1.10 -6.12 -13.46
C LYS A 537 -0.80 -6.01 -14.96
N ARG A 538 0.46 -5.76 -15.32
CA ARG A 538 0.87 -5.69 -16.74
C ARG A 538 0.66 -7.00 -17.46
N ALA A 539 1.05 -8.12 -16.87
CA ALA A 539 0.82 -9.44 -17.44
C ALA A 539 -0.68 -9.77 -17.62
N ALA A 540 -1.54 -9.38 -16.67
CA ALA A 540 -2.99 -9.51 -16.79
C ALA A 540 -3.55 -8.60 -17.88
N THR A 541 -3.10 -7.35 -17.97
CA THR A 541 -3.47 -6.40 -19.01
C THR A 541 -3.06 -6.90 -20.39
N VAL A 542 -1.84 -7.42 -20.54
CA VAL A 542 -1.37 -8.02 -21.80
C VAL A 542 -2.24 -9.20 -22.21
N ARG A 543 -2.60 -10.09 -21.25
CA ARG A 543 -3.52 -11.22 -21.55
C ARG A 543 -4.91 -10.74 -21.95
N ALA A 544 -5.47 -9.75 -21.25
CA ALA A 544 -6.77 -9.18 -21.57
C ALA A 544 -6.77 -8.51 -22.95
N LEU A 545 -5.77 -7.69 -23.25
CA LEU A 545 -5.62 -7.02 -24.54
C LEU A 545 -5.41 -8.03 -25.69
N THR A 546 -4.60 -9.07 -25.45
CA THR A 546 -4.38 -10.14 -26.43
C THR A 546 -5.66 -10.96 -26.65
N GLY A 547 -6.42 -11.22 -25.59
CA GLY A 547 -7.74 -11.86 -25.64
C GLY A 547 -8.74 -11.03 -26.45
N MET A 548 -8.84 -9.72 -26.20
CA MET A 548 -9.69 -8.81 -26.97
C MET A 548 -9.27 -8.72 -28.43
N ALA A 549 -7.96 -8.66 -28.70
CA ALA A 549 -7.42 -8.64 -30.06
C ALA A 549 -7.75 -9.92 -30.86
N SER A 550 -7.89 -11.07 -30.16
CA SER A 550 -8.29 -12.33 -30.80
C SER A 550 -9.81 -12.40 -31.16
N LEU A 551 -10.63 -11.63 -30.42
CA LEU A 551 -12.09 -11.60 -30.58
C LEU A 551 -12.56 -10.54 -31.59
N THR A 552 -11.72 -9.56 -31.94
CA THR A 552 -12.06 -8.43 -32.78
C THR A 552 -11.63 -8.74 -34.22
N ASP A 553 -12.56 -8.61 -35.21
CA ASP A 553 -12.27 -8.80 -36.63
C ASP A 553 -11.74 -7.52 -37.31
N ASP A 554 -11.89 -6.36 -36.69
CA ASP A 554 -11.42 -5.09 -37.23
C ASP A 554 -9.90 -4.95 -37.16
N ALA A 555 -9.28 -4.72 -38.33
CA ALA A 555 -7.81 -4.66 -38.45
C ALA A 555 -7.20 -3.47 -37.73
N GLU A 556 -7.89 -2.33 -37.62
CA GLU A 556 -7.41 -1.12 -36.98
C GLU A 556 -7.46 -1.28 -35.47
N THR A 557 -8.57 -1.74 -34.92
CA THR A 557 -8.71 -2.04 -33.46
C THR A 557 -7.72 -3.12 -33.05
N LYS A 558 -7.45 -4.12 -33.87
CA LYS A 558 -6.47 -5.18 -33.60
C LYS A 558 -5.04 -4.65 -33.53
N GLN A 559 -4.68 -3.68 -34.36
CA GLN A 559 -3.38 -3.01 -34.34
C GLN A 559 -3.23 -2.15 -33.08
N VAL A 560 -4.27 -1.43 -32.67
CA VAL A 560 -4.28 -0.61 -31.45
C VAL A 560 -4.12 -1.49 -30.20
N LEU A 561 -4.93 -2.54 -30.08
CA LEU A 561 -4.87 -3.49 -28.97
C LEU A 561 -3.50 -4.22 -28.90
N GLY A 562 -2.95 -4.60 -30.05
CA GLY A 562 -1.61 -5.19 -30.15
C GLY A 562 -0.51 -4.22 -29.72
N ALA A 563 -0.60 -2.95 -30.11
CA ALA A 563 0.33 -1.92 -29.70
C ALA A 563 0.25 -1.63 -28.19
N MET A 564 -0.97 -1.58 -27.62
CA MET A 564 -1.19 -1.43 -26.18
C MET A 564 -0.66 -2.64 -25.40
N ALA A 565 -0.81 -3.86 -25.93
CA ALA A 565 -0.24 -5.05 -25.30
C ALA A 565 1.29 -5.00 -25.27
N MET A 566 1.93 -4.56 -26.37
CA MET A 566 3.39 -4.39 -26.44
C MET A 566 3.90 -3.30 -25.50
N MET A 567 3.15 -2.22 -25.28
CA MET A 567 3.50 -1.19 -24.29
C MET A 567 3.49 -1.70 -22.86
N ASN A 568 2.68 -2.72 -22.56
CA ASN A 568 2.57 -3.32 -21.23
C ASN A 568 3.45 -4.57 -21.04
N MET A 569 4.24 -4.99 -22.04
CA MET A 569 5.19 -6.09 -21.88
C MET A 569 6.43 -5.67 -21.10
N GLU A 570 6.97 -6.59 -20.30
CA GLU A 570 8.22 -6.44 -19.55
C GLU A 570 9.27 -7.42 -20.08
N GLY A 571 10.53 -6.99 -20.20
CA GLY A 571 11.66 -7.80 -20.63
C GLY A 571 12.88 -6.95 -20.95
N GLU A 572 14.06 -7.57 -21.00
CA GLU A 572 15.28 -6.89 -21.42
C GLU A 572 15.18 -6.45 -22.90
N GLY A 573 15.51 -5.19 -23.19
CA GLY A 573 15.46 -4.62 -24.55
C GLY A 573 14.08 -4.19 -25.07
N ILE A 574 13.04 -4.29 -24.27
CA ILE A 574 11.67 -3.91 -24.68
C ILE A 574 11.47 -2.39 -24.69
N THR A 575 12.34 -1.61 -24.05
CA THR A 575 12.18 -0.15 -23.93
C THR A 575 12.08 0.52 -25.30
N GLU A 576 12.96 0.18 -26.23
CA GLU A 576 12.93 0.73 -27.58
C GLU A 576 11.66 0.33 -28.37
N VAL A 577 11.19 -0.90 -28.15
CA VAL A 577 9.95 -1.40 -28.75
C VAL A 577 8.73 -0.66 -28.19
N ARG A 578 8.75 -0.40 -26.88
CA ARG A 578 7.69 0.36 -26.19
C ARG A 578 7.62 1.78 -26.72
N ASP A 579 8.74 2.48 -26.88
CA ASP A 579 8.80 3.83 -27.42
C ASP A 579 8.33 3.89 -28.87
N TYR A 580 8.69 2.89 -29.66
CA TYR A 580 8.19 2.79 -31.04
C TYR A 580 6.67 2.66 -31.10
N PHE A 581 6.08 1.76 -30.28
CA PHE A 581 4.63 1.57 -30.27
C PHE A 581 3.91 2.75 -29.62
N ARG A 582 4.50 3.43 -28.63
CA ARG A 582 3.98 4.68 -28.06
C ARG A 582 3.89 5.77 -29.13
N LYS A 583 4.95 6.01 -29.91
CA LYS A 583 4.94 6.94 -31.03
C LYS A 583 3.90 6.58 -32.10
N LYS A 584 3.69 5.28 -32.32
CA LYS A 584 2.66 4.82 -33.26
C LYS A 584 1.23 5.10 -32.75
N LEU A 585 0.95 4.87 -31.48
CA LEU A 585 -0.35 5.16 -30.86
C LEU A 585 -0.63 6.67 -30.76
N LEU A 586 0.40 7.49 -30.53
CA LEU A 586 0.32 8.94 -30.56
C LEU A 586 -0.08 9.45 -31.97
N ARG A 587 0.52 8.89 -33.03
CA ARG A 587 0.14 9.21 -34.45
C ARG A 587 -1.28 8.78 -34.79
N MET A 588 -1.80 7.72 -34.17
CA MET A 588 -3.19 7.26 -34.32
C MET A 588 -4.19 8.08 -33.47
N GLY A 589 -3.71 8.97 -32.57
CA GLY A 589 -4.57 9.80 -31.73
C GLY A 589 -5.23 9.04 -30.55
N VAL A 590 -4.76 7.84 -30.21
CA VAL A 590 -5.33 6.99 -29.16
C VAL A 590 -4.81 7.38 -27.78
N VAL A 591 -3.56 7.88 -27.70
CA VAL A 591 -2.89 8.28 -26.45
C VAL A 591 -2.67 9.79 -26.46
N LYS A 592 -2.87 10.45 -25.33
CA LYS A 592 -2.55 11.89 -25.18
C LYS A 592 -1.03 12.07 -25.14
N PRO A 593 -0.49 12.99 -25.94
CA PRO A 593 0.93 13.30 -25.92
C PRO A 593 1.32 14.08 -24.65
N THR A 594 2.51 13.80 -24.13
CA THR A 594 3.16 14.65 -23.11
C THR A 594 3.62 15.98 -23.72
N GLU A 595 3.91 17.00 -22.91
CA GLU A 595 4.32 18.34 -23.39
C GLU A 595 5.58 18.29 -24.27
N GLU A 596 6.55 17.44 -23.92
CA GLU A 596 7.75 17.20 -24.74
C GLU A 596 7.45 16.51 -26.07
N GLU A 597 6.52 15.55 -26.05
CA GLU A 597 6.04 14.86 -27.25
C GLU A 597 5.22 15.78 -28.16
N GLN A 598 4.47 16.75 -27.57
CA GLN A 598 3.76 17.78 -28.36
C GLN A 598 4.74 18.69 -29.09
N GLN A 599 5.83 19.11 -28.42
CA GLN A 599 6.87 19.91 -29.04
C GLN A 599 7.59 19.16 -30.17
N THR A 600 7.96 17.89 -29.93
CA THR A 600 8.60 17.05 -30.94
C THR A 600 7.67 16.76 -32.13
N MET A 601 6.36 16.56 -31.90
CA MET A 601 5.37 16.41 -32.97
C MET A 601 5.11 17.70 -33.73
N ALA A 602 5.19 18.86 -33.09
CA ALA A 602 5.10 20.18 -33.76
C ALA A 602 6.32 20.41 -34.64
N ASP A 603 7.53 20.09 -34.16
CA ASP A 603 8.77 20.19 -34.91
C ASP A 603 8.83 19.18 -36.08
N GLU A 604 8.37 17.94 -35.87
CA GLU A 604 8.22 16.94 -36.96
C GLU A 604 7.22 17.40 -38.03
N LYS A 605 6.08 18.00 -37.63
CA LYS A 605 5.13 18.59 -38.60
C LYS A 605 5.68 19.80 -39.33
N ALA A 606 6.49 20.61 -38.67
CA ALA A 606 7.15 21.77 -39.32
C ALA A 606 8.23 21.34 -40.30
N ASN A 607 8.91 20.21 -40.05
CA ASN A 607 9.97 19.66 -40.91
C ASN A 607 9.49 18.66 -41.99
N GLN A 608 8.24 18.19 -41.94
CA GLN A 608 7.70 17.37 -43.00
C GLN A 608 7.48 18.21 -44.25
N GLN A 609 8.22 17.91 -45.30
CA GLN A 609 7.89 18.41 -46.66
C GLN A 609 6.47 17.93 -46.97
N PRO A 610 5.57 18.85 -47.38
CA PRO A 610 4.20 18.47 -47.68
C PRO A 610 4.16 17.41 -48.79
N ASP A 611 3.42 16.37 -48.55
CA ASP A 611 3.20 15.24 -49.46
C ASP A 611 2.86 15.77 -50.89
N PRO A 612 3.45 15.26 -51.95
CA PRO A 612 3.16 15.69 -53.32
C PRO A 612 1.68 15.74 -53.66
N ASN A 613 0.87 14.89 -53.08
CA ASN A 613 -0.57 14.92 -53.21
C ASN A 613 -1.26 16.10 -52.53
N THR A 614 -0.76 16.53 -51.36
CA THR A 614 -1.26 17.72 -50.67
C THR A 614 -0.84 18.98 -51.40
N GLN A 615 0.39 19.03 -51.95
CA GLN A 615 0.83 20.13 -52.83
C GLN A 615 -0.03 20.22 -54.09
N TYR A 616 -0.39 19.09 -54.72
CA TYR A 616 -1.23 19.07 -55.88
C TYR A 616 -2.68 19.53 -55.56
N LEU A 617 -3.24 19.11 -54.44
CA LEU A 617 -4.57 19.55 -53.99
C LEU A 617 -4.57 21.05 -53.62
N GLN A 618 -3.52 21.52 -53.01
CA GLN A 618 -3.37 22.94 -52.67
C GLN A 618 -3.19 23.82 -53.92
N ALA A 619 -2.38 23.36 -54.86
CA ALA A 619 -2.23 24.02 -56.14
C ALA A 619 -3.54 24.03 -56.96
N ALA A 620 -4.32 22.95 -56.93
CA ALA A 620 -5.62 22.87 -57.55
C ALA A 620 -6.67 23.79 -56.89
N ALA A 621 -6.63 23.92 -55.56
CA ALA A 621 -7.45 24.86 -54.80
C ALA A 621 -7.10 26.32 -55.09
N ASP A 622 -5.82 26.63 -55.20
CA ASP A 622 -5.32 27.96 -55.56
C ASP A 622 -5.70 28.31 -57.01
N GLU A 623 -5.59 27.34 -57.93
CA GLU A 623 -6.05 27.52 -59.32
C GLU A 623 -7.57 27.75 -59.41
N ALA A 624 -8.38 26.98 -58.63
CA ALA A 624 -9.83 27.17 -58.55
C ALA A 624 -10.19 28.55 -57.96
N SER A 625 -9.47 29.04 -56.96
CA SER A 625 -9.65 30.36 -56.37
C SER A 625 -9.24 31.51 -57.32
N ALA A 626 -8.17 31.30 -58.07
CA ALA A 626 -7.70 32.25 -59.09
C ALA A 626 -8.72 32.32 -60.27
N ASN A 627 -9.26 31.17 -60.68
CA ASN A 627 -10.32 31.12 -61.68
C ASN A 627 -11.62 31.78 -61.21
N ALA A 628 -11.98 31.62 -59.95
CA ALA A 628 -13.15 32.30 -59.37
C ALA A 628 -12.97 33.81 -59.29
N THR A 629 -11.76 34.29 -58.93
CA THR A 629 -11.44 35.72 -58.94
C THR A 629 -11.38 36.30 -60.36
N GLN A 630 -10.88 35.55 -61.34
CA GLN A 630 -10.92 35.94 -62.72
C GLN A 630 -12.36 35.98 -63.27
N ALA A 631 -13.22 35.05 -62.89
CA ALA A 631 -14.64 35.09 -63.26
C ALA A 631 -15.36 36.29 -62.65
N ARG A 632 -15.06 36.65 -61.41
CA ARG A 632 -15.58 37.87 -60.76
C ARG A 632 -15.08 39.13 -61.42
N ALA A 633 -13.80 39.20 -61.78
CA ALA A 633 -13.25 40.31 -62.50
C ALA A 633 -13.92 40.47 -63.89
N LYS A 634 -14.17 39.38 -64.62
CA LYS A 634 -14.92 39.41 -65.89
C LYS A 634 -16.36 39.87 -65.72
N THR A 635 -17.04 39.47 -64.68
CA THR A 635 -18.41 39.97 -64.38
C THR A 635 -18.42 41.45 -64.07
N ILE A 636 -17.44 41.96 -63.30
CA ILE A 636 -17.32 43.40 -63.01
C ILE A 636 -17.03 44.18 -64.29
N LEU A 637 -16.20 43.65 -65.18
CA LEU A 637 -15.88 44.28 -66.47
C LEU A 637 -17.08 44.31 -67.38
N THR A 638 -17.90 43.25 -67.46
CA THR A 638 -19.15 43.23 -68.23
C THR A 638 -20.20 44.16 -67.68
N VAL A 639 -20.30 44.32 -66.35
CA VAL A 639 -21.19 45.32 -65.71
C VAL A 639 -20.73 46.73 -66.03
N ALA A 640 -19.44 47.02 -65.96
CA ALA A 640 -18.88 48.32 -66.29
C ALA A 640 -19.09 48.68 -67.80
N GLN A 641 -18.93 47.68 -68.70
CA GLN A 641 -19.24 47.86 -70.15
C GLN A 641 -20.74 48.10 -70.38
N ALA A 642 -21.63 47.42 -69.67
CA ALA A 642 -23.07 47.64 -69.71
C ALA A 642 -23.45 49.08 -69.24
N ASP A 643 -22.78 49.54 -68.21
CA ASP A 643 -23.00 50.91 -67.72
C ASP A 643 -22.43 51.99 -68.65
N GLU A 644 -21.29 51.71 -69.30
CA GLU A 644 -20.74 52.56 -70.38
C GLU A 644 -21.71 52.64 -71.59
N THR A 645 -22.27 51.49 -71.98
CA THR A 645 -23.25 51.44 -73.07
C THR A 645 -24.55 52.17 -72.69
N LYS A 646 -25.03 52.06 -71.42
CA LYS A 646 -26.15 52.85 -70.90
C LYS A 646 -25.84 54.36 -70.92
N ALA A 647 -24.63 54.77 -70.48
CA ALA A 647 -24.19 56.16 -70.53
C ALA A 647 -24.14 56.71 -71.98
N LYS A 648 -23.64 55.90 -72.93
CA LYS A 648 -23.63 56.28 -74.35
C LYS A 648 -25.02 56.40 -74.94
N THR A 649 -25.95 55.49 -74.59
CA THR A 649 -27.36 55.55 -75.02
C THR A 649 -28.09 56.74 -74.39
N MET A 650 -27.82 57.12 -73.12
CA MET A 650 -28.35 58.33 -72.48
C MET A 650 -27.84 59.57 -73.20
N LYS A 651 -26.56 59.59 -73.62
CA LYS A 651 -25.98 60.71 -74.31
C LYS A 651 -26.62 60.90 -75.69
N THR A 652 -26.89 59.84 -76.46
CA THR A 652 -27.59 59.90 -77.72
C THR A 652 -29.07 60.27 -77.61
N LEU A 653 -29.74 59.95 -76.50
CA LEU A 653 -31.12 60.34 -76.20
C LEU A 653 -31.24 61.83 -75.80
N ALA A 654 -30.21 62.44 -75.29
CA ALA A 654 -30.18 63.88 -74.92
C ALA A 654 -30.11 64.78 -76.16
N ASP A 655 -29.65 64.27 -77.31
CA ASP A 655 -29.52 65.01 -78.56
C ASP A 655 -30.77 64.88 -79.48
N VAL A 656 -31.88 64.20 -79.12
CA VAL A 656 -33.11 64.01 -79.88
C VAL A 656 -34.22 64.94 -79.37
N ASP A 657 -34.96 65.54 -80.28
CA ASP A 657 -36.03 66.53 -80.04
C ASP A 657 -37.13 66.05 -79.08
N SER A 658 -37.76 66.86 -78.36
CA SER A 658 -38.63 66.61 -77.16
C SER A 658 -39.87 65.68 -77.46
N ALA A 659 -40.25 65.47 -78.66
CA ALA A 659 -41.34 64.58 -79.04
C ALA A 659 -40.91 63.08 -79.16
N GLU A 660 -39.65 62.86 -79.60
CA GLU A 660 -39.07 61.50 -79.69
C GLU A 660 -38.60 61.01 -78.32
N GLN A 661 -38.17 61.94 -77.44
CA GLN A 661 -37.75 61.62 -76.03
C GLN A 661 -38.90 60.98 -75.22
N ARG A 662 -40.15 61.37 -75.41
CA ARG A 662 -41.30 60.80 -74.70
C ARG A 662 -41.59 59.36 -75.19
N GLN A 663 -41.48 59.11 -76.49
CA GLN A 663 -41.66 57.74 -77.05
C GLN A 663 -40.49 56.83 -76.65
N ALA A 664 -39.26 57.33 -76.57
CA ALA A 664 -38.13 56.53 -76.17
C ALA A 664 -38.17 56.24 -74.67
N MET A 665 -38.65 57.15 -73.83
CA MET A 665 -38.83 56.91 -72.41
C MET A 665 -39.89 55.87 -72.10
N GLU A 666 -40.99 55.85 -72.84
CA GLU A 666 -42.05 54.86 -72.71
C GLU A 666 -41.60 53.43 -73.15
N VAL A 667 -40.67 53.37 -74.13
CA VAL A 667 -40.05 52.10 -74.55
C VAL A 667 -39.02 51.62 -73.48
N ILE A 668 -38.27 52.52 -72.84
CA ILE A 668 -37.31 52.18 -71.84
C ILE A 668 -38.02 51.75 -70.52
N GLU A 669 -39.15 52.38 -70.20
CA GLU A 669 -39.95 51.97 -69.03
C GLU A 669 -40.58 50.58 -69.25
N LYS A 670 -40.99 50.24 -70.46
CA LYS A 670 -41.46 48.91 -70.81
C LYS A 670 -40.39 47.79 -70.87
N PHE A 671 -39.15 48.17 -71.20
CA PHE A 671 -38.02 47.21 -71.20
C PHE A 671 -37.27 47.23 -69.84
N GLY A 672 -37.32 48.26 -69.04
CA GLY A 672 -36.73 48.34 -67.68
C GLY A 672 -37.43 47.43 -66.66
N GLY A 673 -38.70 47.08 -66.91
CA GLY A 673 -39.49 46.19 -66.03
C GLY A 673 -39.20 44.68 -66.14
N LEU A 674 -38.32 44.27 -67.06
CA LEU A 674 -37.98 42.87 -67.30
C LEU A 674 -36.65 42.38 -66.70
N GLY A 675 -36.02 43.20 -65.86
CA GLY A 675 -34.69 42.94 -65.30
C GLY A 675 -34.62 42.58 -63.82
N GLN A 676 -35.74 42.35 -63.13
CA GLN A 676 -35.73 41.81 -61.79
C GLN A 676 -35.96 40.29 -61.85
N VAL A 677 -34.92 39.53 -62.19
CA VAL A 677 -34.81 38.14 -61.84
C VAL A 677 -34.29 38.06 -60.43
N GLN A 678 -35.18 37.78 -59.51
CA GLN A 678 -34.81 37.35 -58.17
C GLN A 678 -33.97 36.07 -58.27
N PRO A 679 -32.88 35.94 -57.56
CA PRO A 679 -32.22 34.64 -57.42
C PRO A 679 -33.08 33.75 -56.57
N GLN A 680 -33.70 32.76 -57.18
CA GLN A 680 -34.34 31.67 -56.46
C GLN A 680 -33.27 30.88 -55.66
N GLY A 681 -33.51 30.82 -54.38
CA GLY A 681 -33.38 29.73 -53.47
C GLY A 681 -32.13 28.83 -53.59
N ALA A 682 -31.16 29.10 -52.75
CA ALA A 682 -30.29 28.02 -52.24
C ALA A 682 -31.11 27.21 -51.22
N GLU A 683 -31.55 26.06 -51.61
CA GLU A 683 -32.13 25.06 -50.69
C GLU A 683 -31.05 24.66 -49.66
N THR A 684 -31.30 25.03 -48.44
CA THR A 684 -30.65 24.44 -47.27
C THR A 684 -31.10 22.98 -47.16
N VAL A 685 -30.20 22.08 -47.45
CA VAL A 685 -30.39 20.64 -47.11
C VAL A 685 -30.29 20.53 -45.59
N SER A 686 -31.42 20.39 -44.99
CA SER A 686 -31.58 19.99 -43.60
C SER A 686 -31.06 18.56 -43.42
N GLN A 687 -30.05 18.41 -42.54
CA GLN A 687 -29.74 17.12 -41.92
C GLN A 687 -30.93 16.67 -41.09
N ASN A 688 -31.54 15.62 -41.45
CA ASN A 688 -32.40 14.85 -40.57
C ASN A 688 -32.26 13.36 -40.83
N GLY A 689 -31.90 12.68 -39.73
CA GLY A 689 -32.58 11.49 -39.32
C GLY A 689 -31.99 10.16 -39.76
N ILE A 690 -31.21 9.63 -38.89
CA ILE A 690 -31.01 8.19 -38.76
C ILE A 690 -32.07 7.68 -37.79
N PRO A 691 -32.84 6.67 -38.09
CA PRO A 691 -33.43 5.81 -37.10
C PRO A 691 -32.77 4.43 -37.12
N LEU A 692 -32.42 3.96 -35.90
CA LEU A 692 -32.07 2.61 -35.44
C LEU A 692 -30.68 2.11 -35.75
#